data_cfb1762f925bf846740191772500f314
#
_entry.id   cfb1762f925bf846740191772500f314
#
_cell.length_a   1.000
_cell.length_b   1.000
_cell.length_c   1.000
_cell.angle_alpha   90.00
_cell.angle_beta   90.00
_cell.angle_gamma   90.00
#
_symmetry.space_group_name_H-M   'P 1'
#
loop_
_entity.id
_entity.type
_entity.pdbx_description
1 polymer ?
#
loop_
_entity_poly.entity_id
_entity_poly.type
_entity_poly.pdbx_seq_one_letter_code
_entity_poly.pdbx_strand_id
1 'polypeptide(L)'
;GRSRADLPLASAEIVPLYARLPAADQQRVFNPGNAPRIVLATNVAETSLTVPRIRYVIDSGLARMLRYRIRGKVDQLLIEPVSRAAANQRAGRCGRVAEGVCIRLFGEDDFQNRPAFTDPEILRSSLASVILRMNALGLSEVSAFPFLDRPSPKAIADGYALLNELGAIDDRQRLPPIGRQLARLPVDPRLARMLLAGHRTGCLAEVLIITAALSVQDPRERPPTAQQAADQAHARFNVPQSDFLSWIRLWRYWQEQQAGRKQRGESHRALANRIGREFLSIRKLREWADVIGQLTELVRGLNWQINTDEAAPDVIHRALLTGLLGNVAHRLPEGPGWQGTHQQKFVLHPSSILNRRQPKAEGGKPAAPQNAKGARWLMAAELVDTGRLQARTAAAIRPEWVESAAGDLIQRSWSNPHWEKNSGKAMAHERGVLYGLVLYTARRVPYEKVDPAESRRLMIRDGLVTGEWPVDADFIRHNRKVIADVERLEHKIRRPDLLVDEESLAAWFDAQVPAGICNARDLQQWYREAVKADPGLLKLSREALLKKDADGVDEARFPRLLRMRGVDFTLSYHFEPGAADDGVTLTVPLHALNQVDADRCEWLVPGMLAQKVSLLFKSLPQRWRRHLLPLDGTAAEFLDSLSTGKASA
;
A
#
# COMPACT_ATOMS: atom_id res chain seq x y z
N GLY A 1 26.28 -22.03 52.50
CA GLY A 1 25.95 -23.00 51.47
C GLY A 1 25.45 -24.30 52.07
N ARG A 2 24.14 -24.36 52.41
CA ARG A 2 23.51 -25.66 52.71
C ARG A 2 23.17 -26.32 51.39
N SER A 3 23.50 -27.62 51.25
CA SER A 3 23.13 -28.45 50.10
C SER A 3 21.61 -28.48 49.92
N ARG A 4 21.14 -28.59 48.67
CA ARG A 4 19.70 -28.72 48.33
C ARG A 4 19.04 -29.92 48.99
N ALA A 5 19.82 -30.92 49.39
CA ALA A 5 19.38 -32.12 50.12
C ALA A 5 19.04 -31.88 51.59
N ASP A 6 19.53 -30.79 52.19
CA ASP A 6 19.34 -30.50 53.62
C ASP A 6 18.10 -29.63 53.93
N LEU A 7 17.30 -29.29 52.91
CA LEU A 7 16.07 -28.55 53.13
C LEU A 7 14.89 -29.50 53.33
N PRO A 8 14.01 -29.26 54.31
CA PRO A 8 12.81 -30.07 54.55
C PRO A 8 11.80 -30.03 53.40
N LEU A 9 12.08 -29.23 52.38
CA LEU A 9 11.28 -29.08 51.15
C LEU A 9 11.76 -29.97 49.99
N ALA A 10 12.77 -30.82 50.14
CA ALA A 10 13.27 -31.68 49.08
C ALA A 10 12.21 -32.64 48.51
N SER A 11 11.19 -32.97 49.29
CA SER A 11 10.03 -33.80 48.92
C SER A 11 8.79 -32.99 48.50
N ALA A 12 8.87 -31.66 48.39
CA ALA A 12 7.71 -30.84 48.04
C ALA A 12 7.33 -30.97 46.55
N GLU A 13 6.04 -31.16 46.33
CA GLU A 13 5.47 -31.16 44.98
C GLU A 13 5.34 -29.71 44.47
N ILE A 14 5.93 -29.42 43.29
CA ILE A 14 5.80 -28.10 42.63
C ILE A 14 4.69 -28.18 41.60
N VAL A 15 3.63 -27.37 41.73
CA VAL A 15 2.46 -27.37 40.85
C VAL A 15 2.28 -25.99 40.24
N PRO A 16 2.34 -25.85 38.88
CA PRO A 16 2.03 -24.61 38.24
C PRO A 16 0.52 -24.34 38.19
N LEU A 17 0.12 -23.07 38.25
CA LEU A 17 -1.28 -22.64 38.12
C LEU A 17 -1.38 -21.35 37.30
N TYR A 18 -1.82 -21.47 36.03
CA TYR A 18 -2.06 -20.35 35.13
C TYR A 18 -3.23 -20.65 34.17
N ALA A 19 -3.87 -19.62 33.65
CA ALA A 19 -5.14 -19.71 32.91
C ALA A 19 -5.13 -20.67 31.71
N ARG A 20 -4.00 -20.80 31.00
CA ARG A 20 -3.86 -21.66 29.81
C ARG A 20 -3.45 -23.10 30.13
N LEU A 21 -3.32 -23.45 31.40
CA LEU A 21 -2.99 -24.82 31.82
C LEU A 21 -4.15 -25.77 31.48
N PRO A 22 -3.90 -27.01 31.00
CA PRO A 22 -4.94 -28.01 30.83
C PRO A 22 -5.77 -28.24 32.10
N ALA A 23 -7.07 -28.50 31.92
CA ALA A 23 -8.00 -28.60 33.06
C ALA A 23 -7.59 -29.69 34.08
N ALA A 24 -7.04 -30.80 33.60
CA ALA A 24 -6.54 -31.89 34.48
C ALA A 24 -5.38 -31.42 35.35
N ASP A 25 -4.45 -30.62 34.79
CA ASP A 25 -3.32 -30.07 35.55
C ASP A 25 -3.77 -28.97 36.50
N GLN A 26 -4.78 -28.13 36.13
CA GLN A 26 -5.39 -27.18 37.05
C GLN A 26 -6.07 -27.88 38.25
N GLN A 27 -6.77 -29.01 38.02
CA GLN A 27 -7.42 -29.77 39.08
C GLN A 27 -6.43 -30.35 40.11
N ARG A 28 -5.19 -30.63 39.72
CA ARG A 28 -4.16 -31.10 40.67
C ARG A 28 -3.95 -30.15 41.81
N VAL A 29 -4.12 -28.85 41.60
CA VAL A 29 -3.99 -27.83 42.69
C VAL A 29 -5.07 -27.98 43.74
N PHE A 30 -6.27 -28.44 43.40
CA PHE A 30 -7.42 -28.59 44.28
C PHE A 30 -7.47 -29.95 45.00
N ASN A 31 -6.70 -30.94 44.52
CA ASN A 31 -6.63 -32.28 45.09
C ASN A 31 -5.31 -32.44 45.87
N PRO A 32 -5.23 -31.98 47.15
CA PRO A 32 -4.01 -32.03 47.92
C PRO A 32 -3.64 -33.47 48.26
N GLY A 33 -2.40 -33.85 47.91
CA GLY A 33 -1.77 -35.07 48.45
C GLY A 33 -1.27 -34.87 49.86
N ASN A 34 -0.51 -35.86 50.35
CA ASN A 34 0.08 -35.82 51.72
C ASN A 34 1.41 -35.05 51.76
N ALA A 35 2.06 -34.79 50.64
CA ALA A 35 3.34 -34.08 50.57
C ALA A 35 3.15 -32.54 50.67
N PRO A 36 4.15 -31.84 51.21
CA PRO A 36 4.20 -30.39 51.12
C PRO A 36 4.11 -29.93 49.66
N ARG A 37 3.38 -28.85 49.41
CA ARG A 37 3.13 -28.38 48.05
C ARG A 37 3.51 -26.91 47.87
N ILE A 38 4.17 -26.60 46.77
CA ILE A 38 4.47 -25.24 46.34
C ILE A 38 3.67 -24.99 45.04
N VAL A 39 2.74 -24.03 45.09
CA VAL A 39 1.94 -23.62 43.93
C VAL A 39 2.56 -22.37 43.28
N LEU A 40 3.04 -22.51 42.05
CA LEU A 40 3.55 -21.38 41.25
C LEU A 40 2.40 -20.80 40.42
N ALA A 41 1.79 -19.71 40.92
CA ALA A 41 0.59 -19.16 40.34
C ALA A 41 0.81 -17.80 39.69
N THR A 42 0.04 -17.54 38.62
CA THR A 42 -0.17 -16.17 38.10
C THR A 42 -1.32 -15.50 38.87
N ASN A 43 -1.74 -14.30 38.40
CA ASN A 43 -2.91 -13.58 38.93
C ASN A 43 -4.23 -14.38 38.88
N VAL A 44 -4.30 -15.53 38.20
CA VAL A 44 -5.45 -16.44 38.22
C VAL A 44 -5.80 -16.89 39.65
N ALA A 45 -4.82 -17.01 40.53
CA ALA A 45 -5.02 -17.37 41.95
C ALA A 45 -5.43 -16.18 42.83
N GLU A 46 -5.44 -14.96 42.30
CA GLU A 46 -5.72 -13.74 43.06
C GLU A 46 -7.22 -13.59 43.41
N THR A 47 -8.12 -13.90 42.46
CA THR A 47 -9.55 -13.58 42.62
C THR A 47 -10.47 -14.80 42.60
N SER A 48 -10.29 -15.75 41.69
CA SER A 48 -11.34 -16.68 41.28
C SER A 48 -11.28 -18.08 41.93
N LEU A 49 -10.17 -18.42 42.59
CA LEU A 49 -9.93 -19.79 43.02
C LEU A 49 -9.58 -19.85 44.52
N THR A 50 -10.16 -20.78 45.24
CA THR A 50 -9.74 -21.10 46.62
C THR A 50 -8.89 -22.38 46.59
N VAL A 51 -7.58 -22.22 46.67
CA VAL A 51 -6.66 -23.35 46.78
C VAL A 51 -6.68 -23.86 48.23
N PRO A 52 -7.00 -25.15 48.45
CA PRO A 52 -7.06 -25.70 49.79
C PRO A 52 -5.69 -25.69 50.47
N ARG A 53 -5.69 -25.57 51.84
CA ARG A 53 -4.51 -25.72 52.70
C ARG A 53 -3.36 -24.74 52.44
N ILE A 54 -3.58 -23.59 51.76
CA ILE A 54 -2.57 -22.55 51.62
C ILE A 54 -2.38 -21.85 52.99
N ARG A 55 -1.18 -21.94 53.52
CA ARG A 55 -0.73 -21.31 54.79
C ARG A 55 0.21 -20.14 54.53
N TYR A 56 0.95 -20.19 53.43
CA TYR A 56 1.96 -19.21 53.11
C TYR A 56 1.71 -18.66 51.70
N VAL A 57 1.82 -17.34 51.55
CA VAL A 57 1.83 -16.65 50.27
C VAL A 57 3.15 -15.92 50.14
N ILE A 58 3.86 -16.15 49.06
CA ILE A 58 5.03 -15.35 48.66
C ILE A 58 4.61 -14.48 47.49
N ASP A 59 4.50 -13.17 47.72
CA ASP A 59 4.05 -12.22 46.70
C ASP A 59 5.23 -11.42 46.14
N SER A 60 5.50 -11.60 44.84
CA SER A 60 6.49 -10.84 44.11
C SER A 60 6.09 -9.38 43.89
N GLY A 61 4.82 -9.02 44.11
CA GLY A 61 4.28 -7.70 43.86
C GLY A 61 4.12 -7.37 42.36
N LEU A 62 4.30 -8.34 41.47
CA LEU A 62 4.24 -8.16 40.03
C LEU A 62 3.11 -8.97 39.40
N ALA A 63 2.53 -8.45 38.33
CA ALA A 63 1.57 -9.19 37.50
C ALA A 63 1.82 -8.88 36.00
N ARG A 64 1.43 -9.84 35.16
CA ARG A 64 1.31 -9.57 33.72
C ARG A 64 -0.06 -8.97 33.45
N MET A 65 -0.05 -7.73 32.96
CA MET A 65 -1.24 -6.96 32.59
C MET A 65 -1.32 -6.76 31.13
N LEU A 66 -2.50 -6.98 30.55
CA LEU A 66 -2.75 -6.64 29.15
C LEU A 66 -3.05 -5.14 29.06
N ARG A 67 -2.28 -4.42 28.26
CA ARG A 67 -2.48 -3.00 27.96
C ARG A 67 -2.51 -2.77 26.47
N TYR A 68 -3.50 -2.05 26.02
CA TYR A 68 -3.58 -1.61 24.63
C TYR A 68 -2.60 -0.46 24.38
N ARG A 69 -1.71 -0.64 23.44
CA ARG A 69 -0.68 0.33 23.08
C ARG A 69 -1.11 1.14 21.86
N ILE A 70 -1.55 2.38 22.10
CA ILE A 70 -2.09 3.27 21.06
C ILE A 70 -1.10 3.50 19.90
N ARG A 71 0.19 3.73 20.19
CA ARG A 71 1.20 4.00 19.16
C ARG A 71 1.41 2.85 18.17
N GLY A 72 1.23 1.62 18.63
CA GLY A 72 1.38 0.41 17.81
C GLY A 72 0.07 -0.26 17.47
N LYS A 73 -1.08 0.20 18.00
CA LYS A 73 -2.40 -0.44 17.86
C LYS A 73 -2.39 -1.93 18.19
N VAL A 74 -1.60 -2.32 19.19
CA VAL A 74 -1.40 -3.71 19.62
C VAL A 74 -1.60 -3.89 21.12
N ASP A 75 -2.06 -5.08 21.49
CA ASP A 75 -2.12 -5.48 22.89
C ASP A 75 -0.74 -5.96 23.34
N GLN A 76 -0.24 -5.35 24.42
CA GLN A 76 1.05 -5.67 25.02
C GLN A 76 0.85 -6.27 26.41
N LEU A 77 1.49 -7.41 26.66
CA LEU A 77 1.57 -8.03 27.97
C LEU A 77 2.78 -7.46 28.72
N LEU A 78 2.50 -6.52 29.63
CA LEU A 78 3.53 -5.89 30.48
C LEU A 78 3.61 -6.55 31.83
N ILE A 79 4.82 -6.62 32.40
CA ILE A 79 5.02 -6.97 33.79
C ILE A 79 5.04 -5.67 34.58
N GLU A 80 4.03 -5.49 35.45
CA GLU A 80 3.81 -4.25 36.19
C GLU A 80 3.64 -4.55 37.69
N PRO A 81 3.97 -3.59 38.57
CA PRO A 81 3.61 -3.66 39.98
C PRO A 81 2.10 -3.74 40.13
N VAL A 82 1.63 -4.62 41.04
CA VAL A 82 0.20 -4.72 41.36
C VAL A 82 -0.25 -3.60 42.29
N SER A 83 -1.54 -3.27 42.26
CA SER A 83 -2.15 -2.30 43.18
C SER A 83 -2.13 -2.81 44.63
N ARG A 84 -2.34 -1.90 45.57
CA ARG A 84 -2.48 -2.26 47.00
C ARG A 84 -3.63 -3.23 47.23
N ALA A 85 -4.78 -3.03 46.59
CA ALA A 85 -5.93 -3.91 46.65
C ALA A 85 -5.58 -5.33 46.17
N ALA A 86 -4.90 -5.46 45.00
CA ALA A 86 -4.48 -6.75 44.45
C ALA A 86 -3.48 -7.46 45.41
N ALA A 87 -2.48 -6.75 45.95
CA ALA A 87 -1.54 -7.31 46.91
C ALA A 87 -2.24 -7.78 48.18
N ASN A 88 -3.24 -7.05 48.68
CA ASN A 88 -4.05 -7.45 49.83
C ASN A 88 -4.93 -8.67 49.51
N GLN A 89 -5.51 -8.75 48.29
CA GLN A 89 -6.26 -9.95 47.86
C GLN A 89 -5.35 -11.19 47.84
N ARG A 90 -4.11 -11.06 47.36
CA ARG A 90 -3.12 -12.15 47.38
C ARG A 90 -2.78 -12.56 48.80
N ALA A 91 -2.54 -11.60 49.68
CA ALA A 91 -2.32 -11.90 51.09
C ALA A 91 -3.51 -12.64 51.73
N GLY A 92 -4.75 -12.26 51.41
CA GLY A 92 -5.96 -12.93 51.90
C GLY A 92 -6.10 -14.39 51.47
N ARG A 93 -5.29 -14.90 50.54
CA ARG A 93 -5.34 -16.31 50.12
C ARG A 93 -4.85 -17.30 51.16
N CYS A 94 -3.88 -16.94 52.00
CA CYS A 94 -3.42 -17.78 53.08
C CYS A 94 -4.34 -17.75 54.30
N GLY A 95 -5.21 -16.73 54.43
CA GLY A 95 -6.11 -16.55 55.56
C GLY A 95 -7.53 -17.09 55.42
N ARG A 96 -7.86 -17.85 54.32
CA ARG A 96 -9.24 -18.28 54.04
C ARG A 96 -9.74 -19.46 54.94
N VAL A 97 -8.86 -20.36 55.29
CA VAL A 97 -9.23 -21.60 56.01
C VAL A 97 -8.64 -21.63 57.41
N ALA A 98 -7.49 -21.01 57.62
CA ALA A 98 -6.80 -20.90 58.90
C ALA A 98 -5.83 -19.72 58.83
N GLU A 99 -5.31 -19.30 60.00
CA GLU A 99 -4.26 -18.29 60.07
C GLU A 99 -3.10 -18.63 59.12
N GLY A 100 -2.63 -17.64 58.38
CA GLY A 100 -1.54 -17.78 57.38
C GLY A 100 -0.63 -16.58 57.37
N VAL A 101 0.51 -16.73 56.70
CA VAL A 101 1.55 -15.68 56.58
C VAL A 101 1.74 -15.30 55.13
N CYS A 102 1.72 -14.00 54.85
CA CYS A 102 2.08 -13.46 53.50
C CYS A 102 3.45 -12.77 53.59
N ILE A 103 4.38 -13.23 52.77
CA ILE A 103 5.72 -12.65 52.64
C ILE A 103 5.74 -11.84 51.33
N ARG A 104 5.86 -10.53 51.47
CA ARG A 104 6.01 -9.62 50.32
C ARG A 104 7.49 -9.45 49.98
N LEU A 105 7.84 -9.65 48.70
CA LEU A 105 9.22 -9.49 48.17
C LEU A 105 9.49 -8.05 47.70
N PHE A 106 8.80 -7.08 48.29
CA PHE A 106 8.94 -5.65 48.02
C PHE A 106 8.78 -4.86 49.31
N GLY A 107 9.37 -3.66 49.36
CA GLY A 107 9.42 -2.84 50.57
C GLY A 107 8.06 -2.25 50.94
N GLU A 108 7.92 -1.88 52.22
CA GLU A 108 6.70 -1.24 52.73
C GLU A 108 6.48 0.13 52.08
N ASP A 109 7.53 0.91 51.86
CA ASP A 109 7.45 2.20 51.19
C ASP A 109 6.97 2.04 49.73
N ASP A 110 7.46 1.00 49.01
CA ASP A 110 6.97 0.68 47.67
C ASP A 110 5.48 0.33 47.71
N PHE A 111 5.05 -0.50 48.68
CA PHE A 111 3.63 -0.83 48.84
C PHE A 111 2.75 0.41 49.09
N GLN A 112 3.17 1.32 49.97
CA GLN A 112 2.40 2.52 50.30
C GLN A 112 2.27 3.48 49.09
N ASN A 113 3.30 3.53 48.28
CA ASN A 113 3.33 4.39 47.07
C ASN A 113 2.57 3.78 45.88
N ARG A 114 2.12 2.54 45.92
CA ARG A 114 1.36 1.90 44.85
C ARG A 114 -0.06 2.46 44.75
N PRO A 115 -0.66 2.47 43.53
CA PRO A 115 -2.07 2.81 43.35
C PRO A 115 -2.97 1.98 44.26
N ALA A 116 -4.03 2.58 44.79
CA ALA A 116 -4.98 1.89 45.68
C ALA A 116 -5.64 0.71 44.92
N PHE A 117 -6.06 0.92 43.68
CA PHE A 117 -6.76 -0.04 42.86
C PHE A 117 -6.08 -0.15 41.47
N THR A 118 -6.34 -1.25 40.78
CA THR A 118 -5.92 -1.45 39.41
C THR A 118 -6.74 -0.53 38.47
N ASP A 119 -6.12 0.05 37.47
CA ASP A 119 -6.82 0.88 36.48
C ASP A 119 -8.04 0.15 35.89
N PRO A 120 -9.18 0.82 35.73
CA PRO A 120 -10.37 0.24 35.14
C PRO A 120 -10.11 -0.09 33.66
N GLU A 121 -10.92 -0.97 33.08
CA GLU A 121 -10.75 -1.48 31.73
C GLU A 121 -10.77 -0.35 30.67
N ILE A 122 -11.59 0.68 30.89
CA ILE A 122 -11.70 1.83 30.00
C ILE A 122 -10.36 2.57 29.75
N LEU A 123 -9.44 2.50 30.73
CA LEU A 123 -8.11 3.10 30.61
C LEU A 123 -7.06 2.15 30.00
N ARG A 124 -7.40 0.86 29.82
CA ARG A 124 -6.46 -0.18 29.38
C ARG A 124 -6.78 -0.77 28.00
N SER A 125 -8.02 -0.64 27.54
CA SER A 125 -8.54 -1.24 26.30
C SER A 125 -8.79 -0.21 25.21
N SER A 126 -8.95 -0.68 23.97
CA SER A 126 -9.41 0.18 22.85
C SER A 126 -10.81 0.72 23.12
N LEU A 127 -11.03 1.99 22.86
CA LEU A 127 -12.32 2.65 23.08
C LEU A 127 -13.30 2.51 21.92
N ALA A 128 -12.91 1.87 20.81
CA ALA A 128 -13.74 1.80 19.61
C ALA A 128 -15.16 1.24 19.88
N SER A 129 -15.26 0.15 20.67
CA SER A 129 -16.58 -0.43 21.01
C SER A 129 -17.43 0.51 21.85
N VAL A 130 -16.83 1.23 22.78
CA VAL A 130 -17.52 2.20 23.65
C VAL A 130 -18.04 3.37 22.82
N ILE A 131 -17.18 3.95 21.99
CA ILE A 131 -17.52 5.07 21.08
C ILE A 131 -18.65 4.68 20.13
N LEU A 132 -18.55 3.51 19.50
CA LEU A 132 -19.56 3.02 18.57
C LEU A 132 -20.94 2.89 19.24
N ARG A 133 -20.98 2.32 20.47
CA ARG A 133 -22.22 2.19 21.25
C ARG A 133 -22.78 3.53 21.69
N MET A 134 -21.93 4.44 22.19
CA MET A 134 -22.36 5.78 22.60
C MET A 134 -22.97 6.55 21.44
N ASN A 135 -22.33 6.52 20.26
CA ASN A 135 -22.87 7.15 19.07
C ASN A 135 -24.21 6.51 18.64
N ALA A 136 -24.34 5.19 18.74
CA ALA A 136 -25.58 4.50 18.39
C ALA A 136 -26.74 4.82 19.34
N LEU A 137 -26.45 5.10 20.59
CA LEU A 137 -27.43 5.50 21.61
C LEU A 137 -27.72 7.01 21.59
N GLY A 138 -27.05 7.78 20.75
CA GLY A 138 -27.21 9.24 20.69
C GLY A 138 -26.70 9.96 21.96
N LEU A 139 -25.76 9.34 22.68
CA LEU A 139 -25.13 9.97 23.86
C LEU A 139 -24.19 11.09 23.44
N SER A 140 -23.89 11.98 24.39
CA SER A 140 -22.92 13.06 24.19
C SER A 140 -21.56 12.53 23.71
N GLU A 141 -20.74 13.41 23.13
CA GLU A 141 -19.36 13.07 22.77
C GLU A 141 -18.61 12.42 23.94
N VAL A 142 -17.79 11.43 23.63
CA VAL A 142 -17.02 10.66 24.64
C VAL A 142 -16.16 11.56 25.50
N SER A 143 -15.63 12.65 24.93
CA SER A 143 -14.83 13.67 25.62
C SER A 143 -15.62 14.45 26.68
N ALA A 144 -16.92 14.64 26.46
CA ALA A 144 -17.82 15.38 27.35
C ALA A 144 -18.61 14.49 28.32
N PHE A 145 -18.57 13.17 28.11
CA PHE A 145 -19.30 12.23 28.97
C PHE A 145 -18.67 12.14 30.39
N PRO A 146 -19.47 12.15 31.46
CA PRO A 146 -18.99 12.17 32.84
C PRO A 146 -18.50 10.79 33.32
N PHE A 147 -17.44 10.26 32.71
CA PHE A 147 -16.79 9.06 33.20
C PHE A 147 -16.18 9.27 34.58
N LEU A 148 -16.25 8.26 35.45
CA LEU A 148 -15.56 8.25 36.74
C LEU A 148 -14.04 8.41 36.53
N ASP A 149 -13.48 7.58 35.64
CA ASP A 149 -12.10 7.68 35.19
C ASP A 149 -12.07 8.04 33.74
N ARG A 150 -11.67 9.27 33.43
CA ARG A 150 -11.73 9.78 32.06
C ARG A 150 -10.63 9.19 31.19
N PRO A 151 -10.96 8.60 30.03
CA PRO A 151 -9.96 8.17 29.07
C PRO A 151 -9.18 9.34 28.49
N SER A 152 -7.92 9.11 28.12
CA SER A 152 -7.08 10.13 27.55
C SER A 152 -7.59 10.57 26.18
N PRO A 153 -7.43 11.87 25.79
CA PRO A 153 -7.80 12.35 24.45
C PRO A 153 -7.18 11.52 23.33
N LYS A 154 -5.97 11.01 23.56
CA LYS A 154 -5.26 10.14 22.61
C LYS A 154 -5.93 8.79 22.41
N ALA A 155 -6.44 8.17 23.49
CA ALA A 155 -7.18 6.90 23.41
C ALA A 155 -8.52 7.10 22.71
N ILE A 156 -9.19 8.23 22.94
CA ILE A 156 -10.44 8.59 22.25
C ILE A 156 -10.18 8.76 20.75
N ALA A 157 -9.15 9.54 20.37
CA ALA A 157 -8.77 9.73 18.98
C ALA A 157 -8.43 8.42 18.26
N ASP A 158 -7.72 7.51 18.94
CA ASP A 158 -7.40 6.18 18.38
C ASP A 158 -8.65 5.32 18.16
N GLY A 159 -9.59 5.37 19.11
CA GLY A 159 -10.88 4.69 18.94
C GLY A 159 -11.69 5.21 17.74
N TYR A 160 -11.74 6.52 17.55
CA TYR A 160 -12.35 7.14 16.35
C TYR A 160 -11.60 6.74 15.07
N ALA A 161 -10.27 6.74 15.08
CA ALA A 161 -9.47 6.32 13.92
C ALA A 161 -9.75 4.87 13.50
N LEU A 162 -9.89 3.95 14.48
CA LEU A 162 -10.27 2.57 14.18
C LEU A 162 -11.68 2.47 13.60
N LEU A 163 -12.65 3.21 14.13
CA LEU A 163 -14.03 3.20 13.62
C LEU A 163 -14.11 3.79 12.20
N ASN A 164 -13.32 4.81 11.89
CA ASN A 164 -13.20 5.36 10.54
C ASN A 164 -12.57 4.32 9.58
N GLU A 165 -11.50 3.64 10.01
CA GLU A 165 -10.89 2.52 9.27
C GLU A 165 -11.91 1.45 8.89
N LEU A 166 -12.82 1.10 9.79
CA LEU A 166 -13.86 0.11 9.57
C LEU A 166 -15.07 0.64 8.77
N GLY A 167 -15.08 1.93 8.43
CA GLY A 167 -16.22 2.60 7.84
C GLY A 167 -17.45 2.67 8.76
N ALA A 168 -17.21 2.57 10.07
CA ALA A 168 -18.26 2.63 11.09
C ALA A 168 -18.70 4.06 11.42
N ILE A 169 -17.85 5.03 11.15
CA ILE A 169 -18.13 6.47 11.24
C ILE A 169 -17.61 7.20 10.00
N ASP A 170 -18.21 8.33 9.68
CA ASP A 170 -17.73 9.25 8.65
C ASP A 170 -16.73 10.28 9.20
N ASP A 171 -16.17 11.14 8.34
CA ASP A 171 -15.21 12.19 8.74
C ASP A 171 -15.82 13.20 9.72
N ARG A 172 -17.15 13.28 9.80
CA ARG A 172 -17.89 14.09 10.76
C ARG A 172 -18.30 13.32 12.01
N GLN A 173 -17.70 12.15 12.23
CA GLN A 173 -17.97 11.26 13.38
C GLN A 173 -19.42 10.75 13.47
N ARG A 174 -20.20 10.79 12.40
CA ARG A 174 -21.58 10.28 12.35
C ARG A 174 -21.60 8.83 11.90
N LEU A 175 -22.66 8.10 12.32
CA LEU A 175 -22.87 6.71 11.95
C LEU A 175 -23.47 6.57 10.53
N PRO A 176 -22.70 6.12 9.53
CA PRO A 176 -23.24 5.70 8.25
C PRO A 176 -24.05 4.41 8.39
N PRO A 177 -24.74 3.93 7.33
CA PRO A 177 -25.49 2.66 7.38
C PRO A 177 -24.67 1.47 7.88
N ILE A 178 -23.40 1.40 7.52
CA ILE A 178 -22.46 0.37 8.00
C ILE A 178 -22.30 0.49 9.52
N GLY A 179 -22.00 1.67 10.05
CA GLY A 179 -21.82 1.89 11.48
C GLY A 179 -23.06 1.50 12.30
N ARG A 180 -24.25 1.83 11.82
CA ARG A 180 -25.52 1.42 12.48
C ARG A 180 -25.69 -0.11 12.53
N GLN A 181 -25.26 -0.82 11.49
CA GLN A 181 -25.27 -2.28 11.47
C GLN A 181 -24.26 -2.88 12.44
N LEU A 182 -23.02 -2.34 12.47
CA LEU A 182 -21.98 -2.80 13.38
C LEU A 182 -22.35 -2.57 14.86
N ALA A 183 -22.96 -1.44 15.20
CA ALA A 183 -23.38 -1.10 16.55
C ALA A 183 -24.43 -2.07 17.13
N ARG A 184 -25.19 -2.79 16.29
CA ARG A 184 -26.18 -3.80 16.71
C ARG A 184 -25.55 -5.13 17.12
N LEU A 185 -24.29 -5.36 16.80
CA LEU A 185 -23.56 -6.58 17.13
C LEU A 185 -22.76 -6.37 18.43
N PRO A 186 -22.99 -7.14 19.50
CA PRO A 186 -22.30 -6.99 20.77
C PRO A 186 -20.92 -7.69 20.77
N VAL A 187 -20.16 -7.46 19.71
CA VAL A 187 -18.80 -8.00 19.53
C VAL A 187 -17.83 -6.87 19.20
N ASP A 188 -16.54 -7.17 19.18
CA ASP A 188 -15.52 -6.21 18.74
C ASP A 188 -15.88 -5.65 17.35
N PRO A 189 -15.71 -4.33 17.10
CA PRO A 189 -16.07 -3.71 15.82
C PRO A 189 -15.37 -4.33 14.61
N ARG A 190 -14.15 -4.85 14.74
CA ARG A 190 -13.43 -5.56 13.68
C ARG A 190 -14.15 -6.87 13.33
N LEU A 191 -14.55 -7.64 14.34
CA LEU A 191 -15.32 -8.88 14.15
C LEU A 191 -16.70 -8.60 13.57
N ALA A 192 -17.38 -7.57 14.05
CA ALA A 192 -18.65 -7.12 13.48
C ALA A 192 -18.52 -6.77 11.99
N ARG A 193 -17.41 -6.11 11.61
CA ARG A 193 -17.13 -5.74 10.21
C ARG A 193 -16.93 -6.97 9.32
N MET A 194 -16.22 -7.99 9.83
CA MET A 194 -16.04 -9.28 9.14
C MET A 194 -17.38 -9.99 8.93
N LEU A 195 -18.23 -10.06 9.98
CA LEU A 195 -19.55 -10.68 9.89
C LEU A 195 -20.44 -9.98 8.84
N LEU A 196 -20.45 -8.64 8.82
CA LEU A 196 -21.17 -7.87 7.82
C LEU A 196 -20.65 -8.14 6.41
N ALA A 197 -19.34 -8.23 6.24
CA ALA A 197 -18.74 -8.58 4.95
C ALA A 197 -19.11 -10.02 4.54
N GLY A 198 -19.04 -10.97 5.45
CA GLY A 198 -19.46 -12.36 5.23
C GLY A 198 -20.91 -12.49 4.77
N HIS A 199 -21.81 -11.71 5.37
CA HIS A 199 -23.20 -11.64 4.92
C HIS A 199 -23.31 -11.11 3.49
N ARG A 200 -22.62 -10.02 3.16
CA ARG A 200 -22.68 -9.40 1.83
C ARG A 200 -22.05 -10.24 0.73
N THR A 201 -21.10 -11.08 1.07
CA THR A 201 -20.34 -11.90 0.10
C THR A 201 -20.75 -13.37 0.09
N GLY A 202 -21.75 -13.77 0.89
CA GLY A 202 -22.28 -15.14 0.90
C GLY A 202 -21.35 -16.16 1.55
N CYS A 203 -20.55 -15.75 2.56
CA CYS A 203 -19.67 -16.64 3.34
C CYS A 203 -19.89 -16.47 4.86
N LEU A 204 -21.11 -16.10 5.27
CA LEU A 204 -21.40 -15.79 6.67
C LEU A 204 -21.22 -17.00 7.59
N ALA A 205 -21.52 -18.22 7.12
CA ALA A 205 -21.36 -19.44 7.91
C ALA A 205 -19.91 -19.65 8.35
N GLU A 206 -18.97 -19.51 7.43
CA GLU A 206 -17.53 -19.67 7.70
C GLU A 206 -16.99 -18.51 8.56
N VAL A 207 -17.46 -17.29 8.29
CA VAL A 207 -17.03 -16.11 9.06
C VAL A 207 -17.56 -16.19 10.49
N LEU A 208 -18.77 -16.70 10.75
CA LEU A 208 -19.28 -16.95 12.11
C LEU A 208 -18.38 -17.92 12.89
N ILE A 209 -17.96 -19.00 12.25
CA ILE A 209 -17.04 -19.98 12.87
C ILE A 209 -15.71 -19.31 13.26
N ILE A 210 -15.14 -18.54 12.33
CA ILE A 210 -13.82 -17.89 12.53
C ILE A 210 -13.93 -16.78 13.59
N THR A 211 -14.92 -15.91 13.51
CA THR A 211 -15.07 -14.79 14.46
C THR A 211 -15.34 -15.30 15.89
N ALA A 212 -16.14 -16.35 16.02
CA ALA A 212 -16.30 -17.02 17.32
C ALA A 212 -14.98 -17.63 17.83
N ALA A 213 -14.20 -18.28 16.95
CA ALA A 213 -12.89 -18.82 17.32
C ALA A 213 -11.90 -17.74 17.80
N LEU A 214 -11.95 -16.55 17.18
CA LEU A 214 -11.11 -15.40 17.59
C LEU A 214 -11.56 -14.78 18.92
N SER A 215 -12.80 -15.04 19.36
CA SER A 215 -13.36 -14.51 20.61
C SER A 215 -13.13 -15.42 21.82
N VAL A 216 -12.72 -16.66 21.62
CA VAL A 216 -12.52 -17.66 22.68
C VAL A 216 -11.07 -18.13 22.76
N GLN A 217 -10.75 -18.87 23.83
CA GLN A 217 -9.44 -19.50 23.95
C GLN A 217 -9.31 -20.67 22.95
N ASP A 218 -8.14 -20.79 22.32
CA ASP A 218 -7.83 -21.91 21.43
C ASP A 218 -8.07 -23.26 22.11
N PRO A 219 -8.93 -24.13 21.59
CA PRO A 219 -9.18 -25.45 22.14
C PRO A 219 -8.01 -26.44 21.97
N ARG A 220 -7.05 -26.15 21.13
CA ARG A 220 -5.85 -26.97 20.93
C ARG A 220 -4.89 -26.74 22.09
N GLU A 221 -4.68 -27.79 22.89
CA GLU A 221 -3.79 -27.76 24.05
C GLU A 221 -2.40 -28.26 23.64
N ARG A 222 -1.35 -27.61 24.16
CA ARG A 222 0.05 -27.99 23.93
C ARG A 222 0.78 -28.10 25.25
N PRO A 223 0.58 -29.23 25.99
CA PRO A 223 1.26 -29.44 27.27
C PRO A 223 2.78 -29.38 27.09
N PRO A 224 3.52 -28.74 28.00
CA PRO A 224 4.99 -28.65 27.87
C PRO A 224 5.69 -30.01 27.76
N THR A 225 5.13 -31.06 28.37
CA THR A 225 5.65 -32.41 28.35
C THR A 225 5.32 -33.21 27.08
N ALA A 226 4.39 -32.73 26.26
CA ALA A 226 3.89 -33.46 25.07
C ALA A 226 3.70 -32.59 23.84
N GLN A 227 4.49 -31.51 23.68
CA GLN A 227 4.33 -30.54 22.60
C GLN A 227 4.40 -31.14 21.21
N GLN A 228 5.36 -32.03 20.97
CA GLN A 228 5.54 -32.69 19.68
C GLN A 228 4.36 -33.57 19.31
N ALA A 229 3.86 -34.38 20.26
CA ALA A 229 2.69 -35.23 20.05
C ALA A 229 1.42 -34.41 19.79
N ALA A 230 1.23 -33.31 20.52
CA ALA A 230 0.13 -32.37 20.29
C ALA A 230 0.21 -31.73 18.89
N ASP A 231 1.40 -31.29 18.46
CA ASP A 231 1.61 -30.70 17.13
C ASP A 231 1.33 -31.70 16.01
N GLN A 232 1.70 -32.96 16.17
CA GLN A 232 1.36 -34.04 15.25
C GLN A 232 -0.15 -34.30 15.17
N ALA A 233 -0.82 -34.39 16.32
CA ALA A 233 -2.27 -34.59 16.39
C ALA A 233 -3.04 -33.43 15.73
N HIS A 234 -2.59 -32.19 15.94
CA HIS A 234 -3.22 -31.00 15.36
C HIS A 234 -2.89 -30.77 13.89
N ALA A 235 -1.84 -31.39 13.34
CA ALA A 235 -1.41 -31.20 11.96
C ALA A 235 -2.52 -31.50 10.92
N ARG A 236 -3.43 -32.43 11.21
CA ARG A 236 -4.58 -32.76 10.36
C ARG A 236 -5.55 -31.62 10.13
N PHE A 237 -5.59 -30.63 11.02
CA PHE A 237 -6.43 -29.45 10.88
C PHE A 237 -5.78 -28.33 10.07
N ASN A 238 -4.49 -28.46 9.77
CA ASN A 238 -3.76 -27.42 9.06
C ASN A 238 -4.26 -27.30 7.61
N VAL A 239 -4.55 -26.07 7.20
CA VAL A 239 -4.84 -25.73 5.81
C VAL A 239 -3.68 -24.91 5.29
N PRO A 240 -3.03 -25.30 4.18
CA PRO A 240 -1.91 -24.55 3.63
C PRO A 240 -2.25 -23.06 3.47
N GLN A 241 -1.31 -22.20 3.86
CA GLN A 241 -1.37 -20.76 3.71
C GLN A 241 -2.46 -20.03 4.55
N SER A 242 -3.22 -20.73 5.43
CA SER A 242 -4.25 -20.06 6.23
C SER A 242 -4.51 -20.72 7.58
N ASP A 243 -4.16 -20.00 8.65
CA ASP A 243 -4.58 -20.38 10.00
C ASP A 243 -6.10 -20.23 10.19
N PHE A 244 -6.75 -19.29 9.49
CA PHE A 244 -8.19 -19.06 9.59
C PHE A 244 -9.00 -20.26 9.08
N LEU A 245 -8.62 -20.81 7.92
CA LEU A 245 -9.31 -21.97 7.36
C LEU A 245 -9.09 -23.24 8.22
N SER A 246 -8.02 -23.29 8.99
CA SER A 246 -7.77 -24.37 9.93
C SER A 246 -8.80 -24.41 11.06
N TRP A 247 -9.37 -23.27 11.46
CA TRP A 247 -10.49 -23.19 12.39
C TRP A 247 -11.75 -23.85 11.81
N ILE A 248 -12.06 -23.60 10.54
CA ILE A 248 -13.22 -24.24 9.86
C ILE A 248 -13.06 -25.75 9.85
N ARG A 249 -11.85 -26.26 9.53
CA ARG A 249 -11.57 -27.70 9.52
C ARG A 249 -11.71 -28.31 10.91
N LEU A 250 -11.22 -27.64 11.96
CA LEU A 250 -11.36 -28.06 13.35
C LEU A 250 -12.84 -28.06 13.77
N TRP A 251 -13.61 -27.07 13.35
CA TRP A 251 -15.04 -26.98 13.64
C TRP A 251 -15.83 -28.14 13.02
N ARG A 252 -15.59 -28.46 11.75
CA ARG A 252 -16.19 -29.61 11.06
C ARG A 252 -15.89 -30.92 11.76
N TYR A 253 -14.64 -31.11 12.12
CA TYR A 253 -14.22 -32.25 12.94
C TYR A 253 -15.02 -32.33 14.25
N TRP A 254 -15.17 -31.20 14.96
CA TRP A 254 -15.95 -31.17 16.20
C TRP A 254 -17.43 -31.57 15.94
N GLN A 255 -18.06 -31.06 14.91
CA GLN A 255 -19.43 -31.41 14.54
C GLN A 255 -19.57 -32.91 14.21
N GLU A 256 -18.62 -33.48 13.48
CA GLU A 256 -18.59 -34.92 13.19
C GLU A 256 -18.46 -35.75 14.45
N GLN A 257 -17.59 -35.33 15.41
CA GLN A 257 -17.45 -36.02 16.68
C GLN A 257 -18.74 -35.97 17.53
N GLN A 258 -19.45 -34.87 17.51
CA GLN A 258 -20.75 -34.73 18.18
C GLN A 258 -21.83 -35.60 17.53
N ALA A 259 -21.93 -35.61 16.23
CA ALA A 259 -22.87 -36.46 15.47
C ALA A 259 -22.56 -37.94 15.69
N GLY A 260 -21.29 -38.34 15.57
CA GLY A 260 -20.86 -39.71 15.79
C GLY A 260 -21.07 -40.17 17.23
N ARG A 261 -20.96 -39.29 18.23
CA ARG A 261 -21.32 -39.59 19.64
C ARG A 261 -22.79 -39.99 19.75
N LYS A 262 -23.70 -39.20 19.15
CA LYS A 262 -25.14 -39.50 19.18
C LYS A 262 -25.44 -40.86 18.55
N GLN A 263 -24.85 -41.15 17.39
CA GLN A 263 -25.04 -42.40 16.66
C GLN A 263 -24.53 -43.63 17.45
N ARG A 264 -23.38 -43.51 18.17
CA ARG A 264 -22.79 -44.59 18.96
C ARG A 264 -23.36 -44.72 20.36
N GLY A 265 -24.30 -43.88 20.79
CA GLY A 265 -24.78 -43.84 22.15
C GLY A 265 -23.69 -43.52 23.21
N GLU A 266 -22.60 -42.86 22.79
CA GLU A 266 -21.41 -42.60 23.61
C GLU A 266 -21.70 -41.53 24.65
N SER A 267 -21.26 -41.78 25.88
CA SER A 267 -21.41 -40.82 27.00
C SER A 267 -20.58 -39.54 26.74
N HIS A 268 -20.98 -38.44 27.35
CA HIS A 268 -20.19 -37.19 27.31
C HIS A 268 -18.78 -37.35 27.90
N ARG A 269 -18.60 -38.21 28.90
CA ARG A 269 -17.30 -38.48 29.49
C ARG A 269 -16.39 -39.27 28.55
N ALA A 270 -16.94 -40.25 27.85
CA ALA A 270 -16.19 -41.03 26.85
C ALA A 270 -15.73 -40.15 25.69
N LEU A 271 -16.61 -39.26 25.17
CA LEU A 271 -16.23 -38.26 24.17
C LEU A 271 -15.11 -37.34 24.70
N ALA A 272 -15.24 -36.83 25.95
CA ALA A 272 -14.25 -35.95 26.54
C ALA A 272 -12.87 -36.62 26.64
N ASN A 273 -12.83 -37.91 27.06
CA ASN A 273 -11.57 -38.66 27.13
C ASN A 273 -10.95 -38.90 25.75
N ARG A 274 -11.74 -39.16 24.71
CA ARG A 274 -11.28 -39.38 23.34
C ARG A 274 -10.71 -38.08 22.73
N ILE A 275 -11.42 -36.98 22.89
CA ILE A 275 -11.00 -35.66 22.43
C ILE A 275 -9.74 -35.20 23.18
N GLY A 276 -9.67 -35.46 24.50
CA GLY A 276 -8.51 -35.15 25.33
C GLY A 276 -7.24 -35.88 24.92
N ARG A 277 -7.33 -37.15 24.45
CA ARG A 277 -6.18 -37.90 23.87
C ARG A 277 -5.59 -37.26 22.63
N GLU A 278 -6.38 -36.44 21.94
CA GLU A 278 -5.97 -35.67 20.77
C GLU A 278 -5.53 -34.25 21.11
N PHE A 279 -5.28 -33.98 22.40
CA PHE A 279 -4.90 -32.66 22.92
C PHE A 279 -5.90 -31.55 22.61
N LEU A 280 -7.19 -31.86 22.59
CA LEU A 280 -8.27 -30.90 22.43
C LEU A 280 -9.08 -30.76 23.71
N SER A 281 -9.39 -29.50 24.11
CA SER A 281 -10.18 -29.19 25.28
C SER A 281 -11.67 -29.19 24.95
N ILE A 282 -12.43 -30.16 25.47
CA ILE A 282 -13.87 -30.25 25.28
C ILE A 282 -14.61 -29.04 25.84
N ARG A 283 -14.12 -28.47 26.95
CA ARG A 283 -14.70 -27.26 27.55
C ARG A 283 -14.61 -26.08 26.59
N LYS A 284 -13.43 -25.83 26.05
CA LYS A 284 -13.22 -24.73 25.09
C LYS A 284 -13.95 -24.95 23.75
N LEU A 285 -14.06 -26.20 23.29
CA LEU A 285 -14.88 -26.54 22.13
C LEU A 285 -16.38 -26.26 22.34
N ARG A 286 -16.89 -26.48 23.56
CA ARG A 286 -18.27 -26.14 23.91
C ARG A 286 -18.45 -24.63 24.00
N GLU A 287 -17.56 -23.93 24.70
CA GLU A 287 -17.55 -22.47 24.76
C GLU A 287 -17.57 -21.85 23.36
N TRP A 288 -16.75 -22.37 22.46
CA TRP A 288 -16.76 -21.94 21.05
C TRP A 288 -18.10 -22.22 20.35
N ALA A 289 -18.68 -23.40 20.56
CA ALA A 289 -19.99 -23.76 20.03
C ALA A 289 -21.11 -22.83 20.55
N ASP A 290 -21.07 -22.47 21.84
CA ASP A 290 -22.02 -21.57 22.46
C ASP A 290 -21.94 -20.16 21.87
N VAL A 291 -20.71 -19.65 21.63
CA VAL A 291 -20.51 -18.35 20.99
C VAL A 291 -21.01 -18.37 19.52
N ILE A 292 -20.73 -19.44 18.77
CA ILE A 292 -21.29 -19.59 17.40
C ILE A 292 -22.82 -19.56 17.45
N GLY A 293 -23.45 -20.28 18.39
CA GLY A 293 -24.89 -20.28 18.59
C GLY A 293 -25.44 -18.86 18.84
N GLN A 294 -24.86 -18.15 19.79
CA GLN A 294 -25.24 -16.78 20.12
C GLN A 294 -25.09 -15.83 18.93
N LEU A 295 -23.97 -15.87 18.22
CA LEU A 295 -23.77 -15.05 17.01
C LEU A 295 -24.76 -15.42 15.89
N THR A 296 -25.06 -16.71 15.74
CA THR A 296 -26.05 -17.20 14.76
C THR A 296 -27.44 -16.66 15.04
N GLU A 297 -27.89 -16.67 16.30
CA GLU A 297 -29.16 -16.10 16.71
C GLU A 297 -29.22 -14.59 16.46
N LEU A 298 -28.13 -13.87 16.80
CA LEU A 298 -28.02 -12.44 16.54
C LEU A 298 -28.16 -12.08 15.08
N VAL A 299 -27.43 -12.75 14.19
CA VAL A 299 -27.47 -12.45 12.75
C VAL A 299 -28.80 -12.83 12.12
N ARG A 300 -29.46 -13.89 12.61
CA ARG A 300 -30.84 -14.24 12.24
C ARG A 300 -31.84 -13.16 12.66
N GLY A 301 -31.69 -12.62 13.88
CA GLY A 301 -32.49 -11.49 14.36
C GLY A 301 -32.28 -10.19 13.56
N LEU A 302 -31.17 -10.08 12.82
CA LEU A 302 -30.90 -9.02 11.83
C LEU A 302 -31.44 -9.34 10.44
N ASN A 303 -32.09 -10.49 10.23
CA ASN A 303 -32.54 -11.02 8.95
C ASN A 303 -31.40 -11.26 7.96
N TRP A 304 -30.18 -11.59 8.45
CA TRP A 304 -29.07 -11.94 7.59
C TRP A 304 -29.16 -13.40 7.17
N GLN A 305 -28.97 -13.64 5.88
CA GLN A 305 -28.95 -15.00 5.36
C GLN A 305 -27.59 -15.65 5.59
N ILE A 306 -27.61 -16.86 6.14
CA ILE A 306 -26.43 -17.70 6.33
C ILE A 306 -26.37 -18.65 5.12
N ASN A 307 -25.23 -18.69 4.44
CA ASN A 307 -25.02 -19.58 3.30
C ASN A 307 -25.06 -21.06 3.73
N THR A 308 -25.59 -21.89 2.83
CA THR A 308 -25.64 -23.35 2.97
C THR A 308 -24.47 -24.03 2.26
N ASP A 309 -24.06 -23.46 1.14
CA ASP A 309 -22.95 -23.96 0.35
C ASP A 309 -21.63 -23.45 0.88
N GLU A 310 -20.59 -24.26 0.76
CA GLU A 310 -19.25 -23.90 1.20
C GLU A 310 -18.68 -22.76 0.36
N ALA A 311 -18.27 -21.69 1.02
CA ALA A 311 -17.70 -20.53 0.34
C ALA A 311 -16.24 -20.79 -0.06
N ALA A 312 -15.83 -20.23 -1.20
CA ALA A 312 -14.43 -20.31 -1.65
C ALA A 312 -13.47 -19.61 -0.66
N PRO A 313 -12.27 -20.16 -0.44
CA PRO A 313 -11.26 -19.60 0.46
C PRO A 313 -10.96 -18.11 0.24
N ASP A 314 -10.88 -17.68 -1.02
CA ASP A 314 -10.62 -16.29 -1.39
C ASP A 314 -11.73 -15.35 -0.93
N VAL A 315 -13.00 -15.78 -1.02
CA VAL A 315 -14.16 -15.01 -0.57
C VAL A 315 -14.13 -14.82 0.95
N ILE A 316 -13.83 -15.92 1.68
CA ILE A 316 -13.69 -15.88 3.14
C ILE A 316 -12.57 -14.91 3.56
N HIS A 317 -11.38 -15.05 2.95
CA HIS A 317 -10.25 -14.18 3.28
C HIS A 317 -10.52 -12.70 3.00
N ARG A 318 -11.20 -12.40 1.88
CA ARG A 318 -11.60 -11.02 1.55
C ARG A 318 -12.61 -10.45 2.53
N ALA A 319 -13.55 -11.27 3.02
CA ALA A 319 -14.49 -10.84 4.06
C ALA A 319 -13.77 -10.54 5.38
N LEU A 320 -12.85 -11.42 5.82
CA LEU A 320 -12.03 -11.23 7.03
C LEU A 320 -11.14 -9.99 6.92
N LEU A 321 -10.56 -9.76 5.76
CA LEU A 321 -9.65 -8.63 5.51
C LEU A 321 -10.30 -7.27 5.78
N THR A 322 -11.62 -7.14 5.61
CA THR A 322 -12.35 -5.89 5.89
C THR A 322 -12.25 -5.44 7.35
N GLY A 323 -12.01 -6.36 8.28
CA GLY A 323 -11.78 -6.06 9.70
C GLY A 323 -10.29 -6.06 10.10
N LEU A 324 -9.38 -6.39 9.18
CA LEU A 324 -7.97 -6.63 9.46
C LEU A 324 -7.01 -5.74 8.65
N LEU A 325 -7.50 -4.65 8.05
CA LEU A 325 -6.68 -3.74 7.22
C LEU A 325 -5.48 -3.17 8.00
N GLY A 326 -5.65 -2.93 9.30
CA GLY A 326 -4.56 -2.49 10.18
C GLY A 326 -3.51 -3.56 10.49
N ASN A 327 -3.74 -4.83 10.13
CA ASN A 327 -2.85 -5.97 10.41
C ASN A 327 -2.35 -6.66 9.12
N VAL A 328 -2.26 -5.92 8.04
CA VAL A 328 -1.70 -6.37 6.77
C VAL A 328 -0.19 -6.16 6.76
N ALA A 329 0.55 -7.07 6.15
CA ALA A 329 2.00 -6.94 6.01
C ALA A 329 2.52 -7.57 4.72
N HIS A 330 3.67 -7.08 4.27
CA HIS A 330 4.48 -7.74 3.26
C HIS A 330 5.79 -8.29 3.85
N ARG A 331 6.33 -9.33 3.22
CA ARG A 331 7.58 -9.95 3.66
C ARG A 331 8.75 -9.00 3.44
N LEU A 332 9.62 -8.88 4.43
CA LEU A 332 10.88 -8.15 4.28
C LEU A 332 11.79 -8.87 3.26
N PRO A 333 12.58 -8.13 2.46
CA PRO A 333 13.53 -8.72 1.52
C PRO A 333 14.56 -9.60 2.22
N GLU A 334 14.98 -9.19 3.42
CA GLU A 334 15.99 -9.87 4.21
C GLU A 334 15.39 -10.42 5.52
N GLY A 335 15.71 -11.68 5.84
CA GLY A 335 15.32 -12.33 7.08
C GLY A 335 13.88 -12.85 7.14
N PRO A 336 13.45 -13.38 8.30
CA PRO A 336 12.13 -13.99 8.50
C PRO A 336 11.04 -12.97 8.86
N GLY A 337 11.33 -11.67 8.82
CA GLY A 337 10.46 -10.61 9.29
C GLY A 337 9.41 -10.15 8.28
N TRP A 338 8.42 -9.44 8.79
CA TRP A 338 7.34 -8.83 8.04
C TRP A 338 7.25 -7.34 8.33
N GLN A 339 7.02 -6.54 7.30
CA GLN A 339 6.74 -5.12 7.40
C GLN A 339 5.24 -4.93 7.32
N GLY A 340 4.63 -4.52 8.41
CA GLY A 340 3.20 -4.24 8.52
C GLY A 340 2.84 -2.78 8.33
N THR A 341 1.55 -2.52 8.37
CA THR A 341 0.97 -1.17 8.51
C THR A 341 1.55 -0.47 9.75
N HIS A 342 1.41 0.88 9.82
CA HIS A 342 1.95 1.70 10.91
C HIS A 342 3.47 1.51 11.13
N GLN A 343 4.21 1.13 10.07
CA GLN A 343 5.66 0.88 10.08
C GLN A 343 6.11 -0.20 11.06
N GLN A 344 5.22 -1.11 11.48
CA GLN A 344 5.54 -2.17 12.42
C GLN A 344 6.35 -3.27 11.75
N LYS A 345 7.34 -3.79 12.49
CA LYS A 345 8.09 -4.98 12.08
C LYS A 345 7.79 -6.11 13.07
N PHE A 346 7.39 -7.25 12.56
CA PHE A 346 7.03 -8.38 13.39
C PHE A 346 7.45 -9.72 12.76
N VAL A 347 7.32 -10.79 13.52
CA VAL A 347 7.49 -12.16 13.06
C VAL A 347 6.19 -12.94 13.23
N LEU A 348 6.06 -14.05 12.54
CA LEU A 348 4.95 -14.97 12.76
C LEU A 348 5.15 -15.75 14.08
N HIS A 349 4.08 -15.95 14.81
CA HIS A 349 4.09 -16.81 15.98
C HIS A 349 4.48 -18.26 15.57
N PRO A 350 5.26 -19.00 16.38
CA PRO A 350 5.71 -20.35 16.04
C PRO A 350 4.60 -21.34 15.70
N SER A 351 3.38 -21.13 16.21
CA SER A 351 2.23 -22.00 15.92
C SER A 351 1.59 -21.75 14.57
N SER A 352 1.90 -20.63 13.88
CA SER A 352 1.31 -20.34 12.56
C SER A 352 1.78 -21.32 11.50
N ILE A 353 0.86 -21.77 10.67
CA ILE A 353 1.14 -22.65 9.53
C ILE A 353 2.08 -21.99 8.53
N LEU A 354 1.99 -20.66 8.37
CA LEU A 354 2.87 -19.90 7.48
C LEU A 354 4.34 -19.89 7.93
N ASN A 355 4.61 -20.21 9.19
CA ASN A 355 5.98 -20.30 9.73
C ASN A 355 6.59 -21.71 9.58
N ARG A 356 5.78 -22.72 9.32
CA ARG A 356 6.25 -24.10 9.18
C ARG A 356 6.95 -24.27 7.84
N ARG A 357 8.23 -24.70 7.87
CA ARG A 357 8.90 -25.22 6.68
C ARG A 357 8.13 -26.46 6.23
N GLN A 358 7.71 -26.51 4.96
CA GLN A 358 7.16 -27.74 4.40
C GLN A 358 8.21 -28.86 4.58
N PRO A 359 7.84 -30.04 5.07
CA PRO A 359 8.75 -31.16 5.13
C PRO A 359 9.29 -31.41 3.71
N LYS A 360 10.60 -31.56 3.58
CA LYS A 360 11.22 -32.05 2.35
C LYS A 360 10.61 -33.43 2.10
N ALA A 361 10.01 -33.61 0.94
CA ALA A 361 9.59 -34.96 0.51
C ALA A 361 10.80 -35.88 0.59
N GLU A 362 10.68 -36.96 1.34
CA GLU A 362 11.65 -38.05 1.34
C GLU A 362 11.69 -38.64 -0.08
N GLY A 363 12.83 -38.49 -0.77
CA GLY A 363 13.04 -39.03 -2.12
C GLY A 363 13.50 -37.97 -3.13
N GLY A 364 14.69 -37.52 -2.99
CA GLY A 364 15.73 -37.02 -3.87
C GLY A 364 15.42 -36.63 -5.32
N LYS A 365 14.43 -35.82 -5.65
CA LYS A 365 14.47 -34.87 -6.78
C LYS A 365 13.71 -33.63 -6.36
N PRO A 366 14.26 -32.42 -6.55
CA PRO A 366 13.47 -31.22 -6.33
C PRO A 366 12.37 -31.21 -7.40
N ALA A 367 11.14 -31.51 -6.99
CA ALA A 367 9.98 -31.16 -7.80
C ALA A 367 10.08 -29.64 -8.06
N ALA A 368 10.04 -29.26 -9.34
CA ALA A 368 10.11 -27.88 -9.76
C ALA A 368 9.13 -27.03 -8.94
N PRO A 369 9.57 -25.88 -8.39
CA PRO A 369 8.79 -25.11 -7.43
C PRO A 369 7.70 -24.34 -8.13
N GLN A 370 6.55 -24.95 -8.37
CA GLN A 370 5.38 -24.21 -8.83
C GLN A 370 4.76 -23.31 -7.73
N ASN A 371 5.16 -23.47 -6.44
CA ASN A 371 4.66 -22.63 -5.33
C ASN A 371 5.69 -22.39 -4.19
N ALA A 372 6.98 -22.51 -4.44
CA ALA A 372 8.04 -22.32 -3.42
C ALA A 372 8.42 -20.83 -3.16
N LYS A 373 7.71 -19.87 -3.70
CA LYS A 373 7.77 -18.48 -3.20
C LYS A 373 6.76 -18.39 -2.06
N GLY A 374 7.23 -18.50 -0.82
CA GLY A 374 6.44 -18.28 0.39
C GLY A 374 5.59 -17.02 0.27
N ALA A 375 4.48 -16.94 1.01
CA ALA A 375 3.58 -15.80 1.02
C ALA A 375 4.38 -14.49 1.01
N ARG A 376 4.06 -13.60 0.08
CA ARG A 376 4.66 -12.26 0.01
C ARG A 376 3.87 -11.25 0.83
N TRP A 377 2.57 -11.49 0.97
CA TRP A 377 1.62 -10.67 1.71
C TRP A 377 0.83 -11.55 2.65
N LEU A 378 0.53 -11.02 3.83
CA LEU A 378 -0.33 -11.67 4.80
C LEU A 378 -1.27 -10.67 5.47
N MET A 379 -2.34 -11.21 6.06
CA MET A 379 -3.14 -10.57 7.10
C MET A 379 -3.05 -11.39 8.38
N ALA A 380 -3.14 -10.76 9.53
CA ALA A 380 -3.14 -11.41 10.83
C ALA A 380 -4.33 -10.97 11.68
N ALA A 381 -4.89 -11.88 12.50
CA ALA A 381 -6.00 -11.56 13.39
C ALA A 381 -5.53 -10.60 14.49
N GLU A 382 -4.37 -10.86 15.07
CA GLU A 382 -3.83 -10.07 16.18
C GLU A 382 -2.30 -9.95 16.10
N LEU A 383 -1.80 -8.81 16.61
CA LEU A 383 -0.39 -8.60 16.87
C LEU A 383 -0.20 -8.54 18.38
N VAL A 384 0.66 -9.36 18.94
CA VAL A 384 0.93 -9.44 20.39
C VAL A 384 2.40 -9.22 20.65
N ASP A 385 2.71 -8.32 21.57
CA ASP A 385 4.08 -8.09 22.02
C ASP A 385 4.33 -8.85 23.35
N THR A 386 5.20 -9.85 23.26
CA THR A 386 5.66 -10.66 24.40
C THR A 386 7.18 -10.52 24.62
N GLY A 387 7.71 -9.32 24.35
CA GLY A 387 9.14 -9.03 24.27
C GLY A 387 9.63 -8.96 22.81
N ARG A 388 8.87 -9.57 21.89
CA ARG A 388 8.99 -9.43 20.45
C ARG A 388 7.59 -9.42 19.84
N LEU A 389 7.35 -8.49 18.92
CA LEU A 389 6.05 -8.40 18.25
C LEU A 389 5.83 -9.62 17.34
N GLN A 390 4.71 -10.32 17.56
CA GLN A 390 4.37 -11.56 16.87
C GLN A 390 2.94 -11.49 16.32
N ALA A 391 2.77 -11.93 15.09
CA ALA A 391 1.46 -12.09 14.48
C ALA A 391 0.90 -13.49 14.75
N ARG A 392 -0.35 -13.55 15.23
CA ARG A 392 -1.09 -14.79 15.47
C ARG A 392 -2.26 -14.91 14.51
N THR A 393 -2.57 -16.15 14.13
CA THR A 393 -3.66 -16.50 13.23
C THR A 393 -3.55 -15.69 11.94
N ALA A 394 -2.67 -16.12 11.05
CA ALA A 394 -2.35 -15.41 9.82
C ALA A 394 -2.81 -16.19 8.57
N ALA A 395 -3.06 -15.46 7.50
CA ALA A 395 -3.27 -16.03 6.17
C ALA A 395 -2.51 -15.26 5.10
N ALA A 396 -2.06 -16.00 4.08
CA ALA A 396 -1.54 -15.41 2.86
C ALA A 396 -2.66 -14.69 2.09
N ILE A 397 -2.37 -13.50 1.58
CA ILE A 397 -3.30 -12.69 0.80
C ILE A 397 -2.64 -12.15 -0.46
N ARG A 398 -3.46 -11.51 -1.32
CA ARG A 398 -2.99 -10.79 -2.49
C ARG A 398 -3.13 -9.27 -2.25
N PRO A 399 -2.19 -8.44 -2.74
CA PRO A 399 -2.27 -6.99 -2.56
C PRO A 399 -3.52 -6.36 -3.20
N GLU A 400 -4.05 -6.97 -4.29
CA GLU A 400 -5.28 -6.50 -4.94
C GLU A 400 -6.51 -6.65 -4.02
N TRP A 401 -6.51 -7.63 -3.11
CA TRP A 401 -7.58 -7.77 -2.13
C TRP A 401 -7.54 -6.65 -1.09
N VAL A 402 -6.31 -6.25 -0.69
CA VAL A 402 -6.11 -5.12 0.22
C VAL A 402 -6.62 -3.84 -0.40
N GLU A 403 -6.28 -3.61 -1.67
CA GLU A 403 -6.75 -2.44 -2.41
C GLU A 403 -8.29 -2.40 -2.50
N SER A 404 -8.91 -3.53 -2.85
CA SER A 404 -10.38 -3.64 -2.93
C SER A 404 -11.07 -3.41 -1.58
N ALA A 405 -10.47 -3.90 -0.48
CA ALA A 405 -11.06 -3.77 0.85
C ALA A 405 -10.84 -2.38 1.47
N ALA A 406 -9.69 -1.76 1.19
CA ALA A 406 -9.30 -0.47 1.74
C ALA A 406 -9.96 0.73 1.02
N GLY A 407 -10.24 0.61 -0.29
CA GLY A 407 -10.92 1.66 -1.05
C GLY A 407 -10.28 3.04 -0.90
N ASP A 408 -11.02 3.99 -0.31
CA ASP A 408 -10.59 5.37 -0.12
C ASP A 408 -9.57 5.58 1.01
N LEU A 409 -9.32 4.56 1.83
CA LEU A 409 -8.28 4.60 2.86
C LEU A 409 -6.86 4.58 2.27
N ILE A 410 -6.71 4.24 1.00
CA ILE A 410 -5.42 4.26 0.32
C ILE A 410 -5.05 5.69 -0.04
N GLN A 411 -3.92 6.12 0.48
CA GLN A 411 -3.29 7.37 0.05
C GLN A 411 -2.63 7.14 -1.32
N ARG A 412 -3.20 7.76 -2.36
CA ARG A 412 -2.67 7.70 -3.71
C ARG A 412 -1.86 8.95 -4.01
N SER A 413 -0.74 8.76 -4.67
CA SER A 413 0.09 9.82 -5.21
C SER A 413 0.53 9.47 -6.62
N TRP A 414 0.67 10.48 -7.45
CA TRP A 414 1.02 10.31 -8.87
C TRP A 414 2.32 11.04 -9.15
N SER A 415 3.14 10.44 -9.98
CA SER A 415 4.44 10.99 -10.38
C SER A 415 4.69 10.77 -11.86
N ASN A 416 5.59 11.59 -12.43
CA ASN A 416 6.02 11.52 -13.82
C ASN A 416 4.85 11.49 -14.82
N PRO A 417 3.93 12.48 -14.80
CA PRO A 417 2.92 12.60 -15.85
C PRO A 417 3.61 12.87 -17.19
N HIS A 418 3.27 12.10 -18.21
CA HIS A 418 3.86 12.18 -19.54
C HIS A 418 2.87 11.74 -20.60
N TRP A 419 3.05 12.26 -21.81
CA TRP A 419 2.27 11.83 -22.96
C TRP A 419 2.77 10.48 -23.47
N GLU A 420 1.86 9.55 -23.71
CA GLU A 420 2.19 8.27 -24.31
C GLU A 420 1.58 8.15 -25.70
N LYS A 421 2.41 8.23 -26.72
CA LYS A 421 2.02 8.19 -28.13
C LYS A 421 1.15 6.99 -28.48
N ASN A 422 1.54 5.78 -28.05
CA ASN A 422 0.85 4.54 -28.46
C ASN A 422 -0.57 4.45 -27.91
N SER A 423 -0.81 4.94 -26.70
CA SER A 423 -2.14 4.96 -26.10
C SER A 423 -2.94 6.22 -26.43
N GLY A 424 -2.26 7.28 -26.90
CA GLY A 424 -2.86 8.58 -27.15
C GLY A 424 -3.43 9.26 -25.91
N LYS A 425 -2.77 9.06 -24.76
CA LYS A 425 -3.19 9.56 -23.46
C LYS A 425 -2.00 10.05 -22.63
N ALA A 426 -2.29 10.98 -21.74
CA ALA A 426 -1.38 11.26 -20.64
C ALA A 426 -1.43 10.11 -19.63
N MET A 427 -0.27 9.56 -19.29
CA MET A 427 -0.07 8.50 -18.34
C MET A 427 0.74 9.00 -17.15
N ALA A 428 0.52 8.42 -15.98
CA ALA A 428 1.35 8.68 -14.80
C ALA A 428 1.64 7.40 -14.04
N HIS A 429 2.62 7.44 -13.15
CA HIS A 429 2.91 6.37 -12.22
C HIS A 429 2.17 6.62 -10.91
N GLU A 430 1.21 5.76 -10.60
CA GLU A 430 0.47 5.78 -9.34
C GLU A 430 1.21 4.97 -8.27
N ARG A 431 1.29 5.53 -7.07
CA ARG A 431 1.76 4.88 -5.85
C ARG A 431 0.63 4.85 -4.85
N GLY A 432 0.34 3.66 -4.30
CA GLY A 432 -0.68 3.45 -3.27
C GLY A 432 -0.06 3.05 -1.94
N VAL A 433 -0.46 3.73 -0.87
CA VAL A 433 0.03 3.51 0.49
C VAL A 433 -1.13 3.36 1.46
N LEU A 434 -1.16 2.28 2.25
CA LEU A 434 -2.13 2.03 3.30
C LEU A 434 -1.43 2.09 4.66
N TYR A 435 -1.73 3.09 5.49
CA TYR A 435 -1.14 3.29 6.83
C TYR A 435 0.39 3.16 6.85
N GLY A 436 1.06 3.75 5.86
CA GLY A 436 2.52 3.69 5.71
C GLY A 436 3.04 2.41 5.04
N LEU A 437 2.18 1.43 4.74
CA LEU A 437 2.53 0.23 3.99
C LEU A 437 2.34 0.48 2.49
N VAL A 438 3.42 0.34 1.72
CA VAL A 438 3.39 0.52 0.26
C VAL A 438 2.78 -0.71 -0.39
N LEU A 439 1.63 -0.54 -1.07
CA LEU A 439 0.96 -1.61 -1.81
C LEU A 439 1.55 -1.78 -3.22
N TYR A 440 1.78 -0.67 -3.90
CA TYR A 440 2.41 -0.59 -5.22
C TYR A 440 3.10 0.77 -5.42
N THR A 441 4.12 0.83 -6.28
CA THR A 441 5.00 2.01 -6.42
C THR A 441 4.94 2.68 -7.77
N ALA A 442 4.62 1.95 -8.83
CA ALA A 442 4.74 2.46 -10.19
C ALA A 442 3.68 1.83 -11.12
N ARG A 443 2.43 1.84 -10.69
CA ARG A 443 1.32 1.40 -11.54
C ARG A 443 1.06 2.46 -12.60
N ARG A 444 1.13 2.07 -13.85
CA ARG A 444 0.77 2.97 -14.96
C ARG A 444 -0.74 3.17 -14.99
N VAL A 445 -1.17 4.42 -14.92
CA VAL A 445 -2.60 4.80 -14.94
C VAL A 445 -2.84 5.96 -15.89
N PRO A 446 -4.02 6.03 -16.56
CA PRO A 446 -4.42 7.21 -17.29
C PRO A 446 -4.57 8.41 -16.37
N TYR A 447 -3.86 9.50 -16.68
CA TYR A 447 -3.81 10.69 -15.82
C TYR A 447 -5.01 11.62 -16.01
N GLU A 448 -5.77 11.46 -17.09
CA GLU A 448 -6.97 12.27 -17.43
C GLU A 448 -8.04 12.29 -16.33
N LYS A 449 -8.14 11.22 -15.51
CA LYS A 449 -9.08 11.13 -14.39
C LYS A 449 -8.58 11.80 -13.11
N VAL A 450 -7.29 12.02 -13.02
CA VAL A 450 -6.63 12.61 -11.85
C VAL A 450 -6.50 14.11 -12.02
N ASP A 451 -5.91 14.52 -13.14
CA ASP A 451 -5.73 15.91 -13.51
C ASP A 451 -6.02 16.10 -15.00
N PRO A 452 -7.26 16.42 -15.36
CA PRO A 452 -7.64 16.68 -16.75
C PRO A 452 -6.90 17.88 -17.38
N ALA A 453 -6.59 18.89 -16.56
CA ALA A 453 -5.95 20.11 -17.05
C ALA A 453 -4.50 19.82 -17.46
N GLU A 454 -3.73 19.15 -16.61
CA GLU A 454 -2.37 18.75 -16.93
C GLU A 454 -2.33 17.71 -18.06
N SER A 455 -3.29 16.78 -18.11
CA SER A 455 -3.42 15.81 -19.21
C SER A 455 -3.66 16.50 -20.53
N ARG A 456 -4.48 17.56 -20.57
CA ARG A 456 -4.70 18.40 -21.74
C ARG A 456 -3.42 19.12 -22.15
N ARG A 457 -2.69 19.70 -21.19
CA ARG A 457 -1.43 20.40 -21.44
C ARG A 457 -0.41 19.46 -22.09
N LEU A 458 -0.26 18.24 -21.57
CA LEU A 458 0.62 17.22 -22.14
C LEU A 458 0.16 16.76 -23.53
N MET A 459 -1.14 16.58 -23.75
CA MET A 459 -1.68 16.24 -25.05
C MET A 459 -1.34 17.30 -26.10
N ILE A 460 -1.50 18.57 -25.75
CA ILE A 460 -1.22 19.68 -26.68
C ILE A 460 0.28 19.82 -26.93
N ARG A 461 1.10 19.89 -25.85
CA ARG A 461 2.54 20.11 -25.96
C ARG A 461 3.24 18.91 -26.62
N ASP A 462 3.08 17.73 -26.02
CA ASP A 462 3.86 16.55 -26.41
C ASP A 462 3.16 15.74 -27.52
N GLY A 463 1.84 15.86 -27.66
CA GLY A 463 1.09 15.20 -28.72
C GLY A 463 0.99 16.02 -30.01
N LEU A 464 0.48 17.25 -29.91
CA LEU A 464 0.19 18.08 -31.07
C LEU A 464 1.39 18.89 -31.57
N VAL A 465 2.09 19.57 -30.65
CA VAL A 465 3.23 20.46 -31.03
C VAL A 465 4.43 19.62 -31.46
N THR A 466 4.87 18.63 -30.64
CA THR A 466 6.01 17.77 -31.02
C THR A 466 5.65 16.73 -32.09
N GLY A 467 4.35 16.57 -32.40
CA GLY A 467 3.88 15.62 -33.42
C GLY A 467 3.91 14.16 -32.98
N GLU A 468 4.00 13.86 -31.66
CA GLU A 468 3.90 12.51 -31.12
C GLU A 468 2.44 12.02 -31.05
N TRP A 469 1.76 11.98 -32.19
CA TRP A 469 0.35 11.61 -32.29
C TRP A 469 0.18 10.14 -32.70
N PRO A 470 -0.79 9.40 -32.08
CA PRO A 470 -0.93 7.96 -32.30
C PRO A 470 -1.53 7.59 -33.68
N VAL A 471 -2.27 8.50 -34.29
CA VAL A 471 -3.04 8.25 -35.52
C VAL A 471 -2.63 9.23 -36.60
N ASP A 472 -2.52 8.74 -37.84
CA ASP A 472 -2.27 9.59 -38.98
C ASP A 472 -3.54 10.40 -39.37
N ALA A 473 -3.58 11.65 -38.92
CA ALA A 473 -4.65 12.59 -39.20
C ALA A 473 -4.22 13.61 -40.26
N ASP A 474 -5.18 14.09 -41.09
CA ASP A 474 -4.91 15.02 -42.17
C ASP A 474 -4.20 16.30 -41.71
N PHE A 475 -4.67 16.91 -40.60
CA PHE A 475 -4.02 18.09 -40.03
C PHE A 475 -2.61 17.81 -39.51
N ILE A 476 -2.33 16.63 -38.97
CA ILE A 476 -0.98 16.25 -38.51
C ILE A 476 -0.01 16.16 -39.68
N ARG A 477 -0.43 15.52 -40.78
CA ARG A 477 0.39 15.46 -42.02
C ARG A 477 0.63 16.84 -42.60
N HIS A 478 -0.41 17.66 -42.67
CA HIS A 478 -0.30 19.04 -43.12
C HIS A 478 0.69 19.83 -42.26
N ASN A 479 0.53 19.82 -40.95
CA ASN A 479 1.36 20.58 -40.01
C ASN A 479 2.84 20.16 -40.07
N ARG A 480 3.11 18.85 -40.11
CA ARG A 480 4.49 18.35 -40.29
C ARG A 480 5.13 18.88 -41.58
N LYS A 481 4.36 18.94 -42.66
CA LYS A 481 4.87 19.45 -43.91
C LYS A 481 5.19 20.95 -43.82
N VAL A 482 4.29 21.74 -43.24
CA VAL A 482 4.48 23.20 -43.13
C VAL A 482 5.64 23.51 -42.17
N ILE A 483 5.76 22.80 -41.02
CA ILE A 483 6.90 22.96 -40.11
C ILE A 483 8.21 22.64 -40.83
N ALA A 484 8.31 21.49 -41.50
CA ALA A 484 9.50 21.13 -42.27
C ALA A 484 9.84 22.11 -43.40
N ASP A 485 8.84 22.77 -43.98
CA ASP A 485 9.07 23.82 -45.00
C ASP A 485 9.64 25.09 -44.36
N VAL A 486 9.21 25.46 -43.13
CA VAL A 486 9.76 26.60 -42.39
C VAL A 486 11.16 26.29 -41.84
N GLU A 487 11.40 25.10 -41.31
CA GLU A 487 12.75 24.65 -40.90
C GLU A 487 13.74 24.71 -42.06
N ARG A 488 13.33 24.22 -43.22
CA ARG A 488 14.16 24.36 -44.44
C ARG A 488 14.44 25.82 -44.81
N LEU A 489 13.48 26.71 -44.56
CA LEU A 489 13.67 28.14 -44.74
C LEU A 489 14.68 28.71 -43.75
N GLU A 490 14.62 28.32 -42.47
CA GLU A 490 15.61 28.73 -41.45
C GLU A 490 17.03 28.35 -41.86
N HIS A 491 17.24 27.11 -42.28
CA HIS A 491 18.55 26.65 -42.80
C HIS A 491 18.99 27.44 -44.02
N LYS A 492 18.02 27.72 -44.88
CA LYS A 492 18.30 28.42 -46.16
C LYS A 492 18.77 29.86 -45.95
N ILE A 493 18.15 30.57 -45.00
CA ILE A 493 18.48 31.98 -44.74
C ILE A 493 19.43 32.16 -43.56
N ARG A 494 19.89 31.05 -42.93
CA ARG A 494 20.79 31.02 -41.78
C ARG A 494 20.28 31.80 -40.58
N ARG A 495 18.96 31.68 -40.33
CA ARG A 495 18.28 32.29 -39.18
C ARG A 495 17.48 31.22 -38.39
N PRO A 496 18.04 30.70 -37.30
CA PRO A 496 17.42 29.62 -36.51
C PRO A 496 16.27 30.10 -35.62
N ASP A 497 15.87 31.35 -35.66
CA ASP A 497 14.91 32.00 -34.80
C ASP A 497 13.60 32.41 -35.51
N LEU A 498 13.32 31.87 -36.68
CA LEU A 498 12.12 32.23 -37.43
C LEU A 498 10.86 31.54 -36.97
N LEU A 499 10.96 30.30 -36.51
CA LEU A 499 9.84 29.57 -35.97
C LEU A 499 9.39 30.19 -34.65
N VAL A 500 8.07 30.26 -34.44
CA VAL A 500 7.48 30.56 -33.15
C VAL A 500 7.87 29.44 -32.18
N ASP A 501 8.02 29.77 -30.89
CA ASP A 501 8.35 28.82 -29.87
C ASP A 501 7.22 27.81 -29.62
N GLU A 502 7.57 26.69 -29.00
CA GLU A 502 6.62 25.62 -28.70
C GLU A 502 5.47 26.10 -27.81
N GLU A 503 5.71 27.09 -26.93
CA GLU A 503 4.70 27.63 -26.04
C GLU A 503 3.63 28.42 -26.82
N SER A 504 4.04 29.21 -27.80
CA SER A 504 3.13 29.92 -28.73
C SER A 504 2.30 28.94 -29.57
N LEU A 505 2.91 27.85 -30.06
CA LEU A 505 2.20 26.80 -30.75
C LEU A 505 1.20 26.07 -29.85
N ALA A 506 1.60 25.77 -28.63
CA ALA A 506 0.71 25.16 -27.64
C ALA A 506 -0.50 26.05 -27.34
N ALA A 507 -0.28 27.36 -27.16
CA ALA A 507 -1.35 28.33 -26.96
C ALA A 507 -2.30 28.40 -28.15
N TRP A 508 -1.76 28.33 -29.38
CA TRP A 508 -2.56 28.33 -30.59
C TRP A 508 -3.47 27.08 -30.68
N PHE A 509 -2.96 25.89 -30.37
CA PHE A 509 -3.77 24.67 -30.30
C PHE A 509 -4.78 24.73 -29.16
N ASP A 510 -4.39 25.24 -27.98
CA ASP A 510 -5.26 25.34 -26.80
C ASP A 510 -6.48 26.21 -27.06
N ALA A 511 -6.33 27.27 -27.85
CA ALA A 511 -7.43 28.17 -28.25
C ALA A 511 -8.45 27.50 -29.17
N GLN A 512 -8.05 26.50 -29.96
CA GLN A 512 -8.93 25.84 -30.94
C GLN A 512 -9.57 24.55 -30.44
N VAL A 513 -8.89 23.82 -29.55
CA VAL A 513 -9.39 22.55 -29.00
C VAL A 513 -10.35 22.84 -27.84
N PRO A 514 -11.57 22.26 -27.80
CA PRO A 514 -12.51 22.44 -26.70
C PRO A 514 -11.95 22.04 -25.33
N ALA A 515 -12.33 22.75 -24.28
CA ALA A 515 -11.76 22.64 -22.94
C ALA A 515 -11.89 21.23 -22.28
N GLY A 516 -12.83 20.40 -22.70
CA GLY A 516 -13.03 19.06 -22.13
C GLY A 516 -12.19 17.95 -22.76
N ILE A 517 -11.41 18.26 -23.80
CA ILE A 517 -10.64 17.25 -24.56
C ILE A 517 -9.22 17.17 -24.00
N CYS A 518 -8.81 15.96 -23.55
CA CYS A 518 -7.50 15.70 -22.93
C CYS A 518 -6.82 14.40 -23.40
N ASN A 519 -7.36 13.76 -24.45
CA ASN A 519 -6.77 12.56 -25.06
C ASN A 519 -7.01 12.52 -26.57
N ALA A 520 -6.24 11.69 -27.27
CA ALA A 520 -6.27 11.61 -28.72
C ALA A 520 -7.59 11.07 -29.27
N ARG A 521 -8.24 10.14 -28.58
CA ARG A 521 -9.52 9.55 -29.01
C ARG A 521 -10.62 10.61 -29.05
N ASP A 522 -10.75 11.38 -28.00
CA ASP A 522 -11.80 12.39 -27.87
C ASP A 522 -11.54 13.55 -28.83
N LEU A 523 -10.24 13.95 -29.00
CA LEU A 523 -9.87 14.93 -30.02
C LEU A 523 -10.24 14.45 -31.41
N GLN A 524 -9.94 13.22 -31.77
CA GLN A 524 -10.23 12.67 -33.09
C GLN A 524 -11.73 12.55 -33.33
N GLN A 525 -12.50 12.19 -32.33
CA GLN A 525 -13.96 12.13 -32.42
C GLN A 525 -14.54 13.52 -32.68
N TRP A 526 -14.14 14.51 -31.91
CA TRP A 526 -14.55 15.91 -32.10
C TRP A 526 -14.11 16.45 -33.45
N TYR A 527 -12.83 16.26 -33.85
CA TYR A 527 -12.27 16.76 -35.07
C TYR A 527 -13.02 16.27 -36.33
N ARG A 528 -13.45 15.01 -36.36
CA ARG A 528 -14.22 14.44 -37.48
C ARG A 528 -15.51 15.21 -37.78
N GLU A 529 -16.16 15.74 -36.77
CA GLU A 529 -17.36 16.54 -36.94
C GLU A 529 -17.03 18.02 -37.20
N ALA A 530 -16.11 18.59 -36.47
CA ALA A 530 -15.75 20.00 -36.56
C ALA A 530 -15.09 20.35 -37.88
N VAL A 531 -14.29 19.46 -38.47
CA VAL A 531 -13.63 19.69 -39.79
C VAL A 531 -14.62 19.81 -40.96
N LYS A 532 -15.85 19.31 -40.84
CA LYS A 532 -16.89 19.45 -41.84
C LYS A 532 -17.34 20.91 -41.99
N ALA A 533 -17.32 21.66 -40.89
CA ALA A 533 -17.68 23.07 -40.85
C ALA A 533 -16.48 23.96 -41.18
N ASP A 534 -15.28 23.59 -40.75
CA ASP A 534 -14.03 24.31 -41.00
C ASP A 534 -12.91 23.36 -41.49
N PRO A 535 -12.70 23.26 -42.81
CA PRO A 535 -11.65 22.42 -43.40
C PRO A 535 -10.22 22.85 -43.03
N GLY A 536 -10.03 24.08 -42.52
CA GLY A 536 -8.77 24.63 -42.05
C GLY A 536 -8.46 24.36 -40.57
N LEU A 537 -9.42 23.78 -39.84
CA LEU A 537 -9.31 23.54 -38.39
C LEU A 537 -8.05 22.73 -38.04
N LEU A 538 -7.31 23.19 -37.05
CA LEU A 538 -6.04 22.64 -36.57
C LEU A 538 -4.92 22.55 -37.62
N LYS A 539 -5.08 23.18 -38.78
CA LYS A 539 -4.04 23.28 -39.81
C LYS A 539 -3.25 24.57 -39.63
N LEU A 540 -1.95 24.45 -39.41
CA LEU A 540 -1.05 25.58 -39.27
C LEU A 540 -0.85 26.25 -40.65
N SER A 541 -0.90 27.57 -40.67
CA SER A 541 -0.47 28.34 -41.83
C SER A 541 1.01 28.75 -41.68
N ARG A 542 1.65 29.06 -42.78
CA ARG A 542 3.04 29.54 -42.76
C ARG A 542 3.18 30.84 -41.94
N GLU A 543 2.21 31.72 -42.04
CA GLU A 543 2.17 33.00 -41.30
C GLU A 543 2.04 32.79 -39.80
N ALA A 544 1.29 31.78 -39.36
CA ALA A 544 1.14 31.41 -37.94
C ALA A 544 2.43 30.82 -37.34
N LEU A 545 3.30 30.25 -38.15
CA LEU A 545 4.57 29.64 -37.75
C LEU A 545 5.73 30.64 -37.71
N LEU A 546 5.63 31.77 -38.43
CA LEU A 546 6.70 32.75 -38.49
C LEU A 546 6.52 33.81 -37.42
N LYS A 547 7.60 34.18 -36.74
CA LYS A 547 7.61 35.35 -35.84
C LYS A 547 7.35 36.63 -36.64
N LYS A 548 6.70 37.61 -36.04
CA LYS A 548 6.32 38.88 -36.68
C LYS A 548 7.50 39.66 -37.28
N ASP A 549 8.73 39.40 -36.82
CA ASP A 549 9.94 40.06 -37.36
C ASP A 549 10.54 39.31 -38.58
N ALA A 550 9.85 38.33 -39.12
CA ALA A 550 10.26 37.61 -40.33
C ALA A 550 9.85 38.29 -41.65
N ASP A 551 9.22 39.46 -41.58
CA ASP A 551 8.87 40.27 -42.73
C ASP A 551 10.13 40.68 -43.53
N GLY A 552 10.28 40.20 -44.74
CA GLY A 552 11.40 40.53 -45.65
C GLY A 552 12.29 39.35 -46.07
N VAL A 553 11.87 38.13 -45.86
CA VAL A 553 12.57 36.94 -46.39
C VAL A 553 12.32 36.79 -47.88
N ASP A 554 13.24 37.32 -48.67
CA ASP A 554 13.21 37.16 -50.13
C ASP A 554 13.80 35.80 -50.54
N GLU A 555 12.94 34.87 -50.91
CA GLU A 555 13.35 33.53 -51.40
C GLU A 555 14.23 33.60 -52.67
N ALA A 556 14.17 34.67 -53.43
CA ALA A 556 15.01 34.87 -54.60
C ALA A 556 16.50 34.96 -54.25
N ARG A 557 16.82 35.39 -53.04
CA ARG A 557 18.21 35.45 -52.57
C ARG A 557 18.81 34.08 -52.26
N PHE A 558 17.98 33.03 -52.12
CA PHE A 558 18.40 31.66 -51.81
C PHE A 558 17.77 30.68 -52.81
N PRO A 559 18.26 30.66 -54.07
CA PRO A 559 17.67 29.85 -55.15
C PRO A 559 17.85 28.35 -54.88
N ARG A 560 16.88 27.52 -55.33
CA ARG A 560 16.97 26.04 -55.25
C ARG A 560 17.85 25.44 -56.34
N LEU A 561 18.05 26.19 -57.43
CA LEU A 561 18.83 25.78 -58.59
C LEU A 561 19.90 26.85 -58.89
N LEU A 562 21.08 26.38 -59.20
CA LEU A 562 22.16 27.21 -59.73
C LEU A 562 22.44 26.81 -61.14
N ARG A 563 22.22 27.75 -62.07
CA ARG A 563 22.46 27.52 -63.47
C ARG A 563 23.88 27.83 -63.84
N MET A 564 24.59 26.87 -64.47
CA MET A 564 25.95 27.02 -64.94
C MET A 564 26.05 26.35 -66.32
N ARG A 565 26.60 27.07 -67.30
CA ARG A 565 26.82 26.58 -68.65
C ARG A 565 25.60 25.87 -69.30
N GLY A 566 24.39 26.35 -68.99
CA GLY A 566 23.14 25.81 -69.51
C GLY A 566 22.53 24.63 -68.72
N VAL A 567 23.15 24.15 -67.68
CA VAL A 567 22.67 23.07 -66.80
C VAL A 567 22.23 23.65 -65.49
N ASP A 568 21.11 23.14 -64.92
CA ASP A 568 20.59 23.50 -63.61
C ASP A 568 21.02 22.48 -62.57
N PHE A 569 21.77 22.95 -61.61
CA PHE A 569 22.28 22.15 -60.46
C PHE A 569 21.45 22.41 -59.20
N THR A 570 21.10 21.35 -58.44
CA THR A 570 20.31 21.48 -57.22
C THR A 570 21.21 21.99 -56.08
N LEU A 571 20.69 23.00 -55.35
CA LEU A 571 21.29 23.52 -54.12
C LEU A 571 20.51 23.06 -52.92
N SER A 572 21.22 22.58 -51.91
CA SER A 572 20.72 22.37 -50.54
C SER A 572 21.45 23.26 -49.54
N TYR A 573 20.75 23.66 -48.51
CA TYR A 573 21.23 24.59 -47.50
C TYR A 573 21.22 23.90 -46.16
N HIS A 574 22.34 23.98 -45.45
CA HIS A 574 22.48 23.49 -44.09
C HIS A 574 23.09 24.60 -43.23
N PHE A 575 22.54 24.79 -42.03
CA PHE A 575 23.07 25.75 -41.07
C PHE A 575 23.33 25.08 -39.72
N GLU A 576 24.56 24.65 -39.50
CA GLU A 576 25.08 24.08 -38.25
C GLU A 576 26.54 24.50 -38.10
N PRO A 577 26.79 25.63 -37.43
CA PRO A 577 28.16 26.15 -37.29
C PRO A 577 29.13 25.11 -36.74
N GLY A 578 30.14 24.73 -37.50
CA GLY A 578 31.12 23.71 -37.17
C GLY A 578 30.89 22.32 -37.75
N ALA A 579 29.76 22.08 -38.40
CA ALA A 579 29.54 20.87 -39.19
C ALA A 579 30.29 20.93 -40.53
N ALA A 580 30.70 19.76 -41.05
CA ALA A 580 31.46 19.67 -42.32
C ALA A 580 30.64 20.11 -43.54
N ASP A 581 29.34 20.07 -43.46
CA ASP A 581 28.36 20.41 -44.51
C ASP A 581 27.62 21.73 -44.21
N ASP A 582 28.09 22.52 -43.20
CA ASP A 582 27.52 23.87 -42.97
C ASP A 582 27.73 24.76 -44.18
N GLY A 583 26.62 25.28 -44.71
CA GLY A 583 26.63 26.18 -45.83
C GLY A 583 25.72 25.77 -46.98
N VAL A 584 26.19 25.92 -48.22
CA VAL A 584 25.47 25.55 -49.45
C VAL A 584 26.15 24.34 -50.08
N THR A 585 25.39 23.28 -50.25
CA THR A 585 25.86 22.08 -50.94
C THR A 585 25.29 22.02 -52.34
N LEU A 586 26.16 21.92 -53.33
CA LEU A 586 25.81 21.74 -54.73
C LEU A 586 25.76 20.23 -55.05
N THR A 587 24.62 19.75 -55.50
CA THR A 587 24.50 18.36 -55.98
C THR A 587 24.80 18.31 -57.48
N VAL A 588 25.87 17.61 -57.84
CA VAL A 588 26.37 17.52 -59.21
C VAL A 588 26.19 16.09 -59.74
N PRO A 589 25.36 15.88 -60.77
CA PRO A 589 25.32 14.59 -61.45
C PRO A 589 26.65 14.29 -62.13
N LEU A 590 27.12 13.05 -62.12
CA LEU A 590 28.44 12.65 -62.60
C LEU A 590 28.70 13.07 -64.07
N HIS A 591 27.68 12.98 -64.87
CA HIS A 591 27.75 13.34 -66.33
C HIS A 591 27.86 14.86 -66.58
N ALA A 592 27.55 15.70 -65.60
CA ALA A 592 27.60 17.15 -65.69
C ALA A 592 28.79 17.74 -64.88
N LEU A 593 29.69 16.93 -64.38
CA LEU A 593 30.82 17.38 -63.54
C LEU A 593 31.70 18.41 -64.24
N ASN A 594 31.97 18.23 -65.58
CA ASN A 594 32.77 19.15 -66.43
C ASN A 594 32.09 20.50 -66.67
N GLN A 595 30.83 20.66 -66.32
CA GLN A 595 30.07 21.88 -66.47
C GLN A 595 30.03 22.75 -65.22
N VAL A 596 30.56 22.24 -64.12
CA VAL A 596 30.71 23.01 -62.89
C VAL A 596 31.80 24.07 -63.13
N ASP A 597 31.45 25.29 -62.82
CA ASP A 597 32.34 26.43 -62.85
C ASP A 597 32.75 26.76 -61.41
N ALA A 598 34.06 26.53 -61.06
CA ALA A 598 34.58 26.73 -59.73
C ALA A 598 34.51 28.20 -59.29
N ASP A 599 34.80 29.13 -60.22
CA ASP A 599 34.73 30.55 -59.92
C ASP A 599 33.29 30.99 -59.62
N ARG A 600 32.31 30.43 -60.36
CA ARG A 600 30.89 30.68 -60.03
C ARG A 600 30.45 30.12 -58.70
N CYS A 601 31.02 29.00 -58.27
CA CYS A 601 30.74 28.43 -56.93
C CYS A 601 31.31 29.32 -55.84
N GLU A 602 32.46 29.97 -56.05
CA GLU A 602 33.02 30.89 -55.08
C GLU A 602 32.12 32.11 -54.77
N TRP A 603 31.26 32.50 -55.71
CA TRP A 603 30.30 33.59 -55.50
C TRP A 603 29.11 33.18 -54.65
N LEU A 604 29.00 31.92 -54.25
CA LEU A 604 27.90 31.40 -53.47
C LEU A 604 26.52 31.80 -54.05
N VAL A 605 25.56 32.09 -53.17
CA VAL A 605 24.22 32.58 -53.51
C VAL A 605 24.05 34.01 -53.01
N PRO A 606 23.15 34.81 -53.66
CA PRO A 606 22.99 36.23 -53.31
C PRO A 606 22.77 36.49 -51.82
N GLY A 607 22.03 35.62 -51.15
CA GLY A 607 21.73 35.73 -49.70
C GLY A 607 22.95 35.59 -48.80
N MET A 608 23.99 34.89 -49.21
CA MET A 608 25.20 34.62 -48.41
C MET A 608 26.39 35.52 -48.82
N LEU A 609 26.30 36.20 -49.94
CA LEU A 609 27.40 36.95 -50.51
C LEU A 609 27.85 38.11 -49.60
N ALA A 610 26.90 38.83 -49.01
CA ALA A 610 27.20 39.96 -48.10
C ALA A 610 27.98 39.49 -46.86
N GLN A 611 27.59 38.37 -46.29
CA GLN A 611 28.25 37.76 -45.14
C GLN A 611 29.70 37.31 -45.54
N LYS A 612 29.85 36.66 -46.66
CA LYS A 612 31.17 36.25 -47.18
C LYS A 612 32.08 37.46 -47.32
N VAL A 613 31.63 38.53 -47.95
CA VAL A 613 32.39 39.77 -48.14
C VAL A 613 32.78 40.41 -46.82
N SER A 614 31.82 40.51 -45.87
CA SER A 614 32.10 41.03 -44.55
C SER A 614 33.18 40.19 -43.78
N LEU A 615 33.10 38.84 -43.87
CA LEU A 615 34.10 37.94 -43.28
C LEU A 615 35.46 38.09 -43.98
N LEU A 616 35.51 38.24 -45.26
CA LEU A 616 36.74 38.52 -46.02
C LEU A 616 37.34 39.85 -45.58
N PHE A 617 36.55 40.91 -45.41
CA PHE A 617 37.03 42.19 -44.89
C PHE A 617 37.56 42.03 -43.45
N LYS A 618 36.89 41.23 -42.63
CA LYS A 618 37.31 40.93 -41.25
C LYS A 618 38.63 40.17 -41.17
N SER A 619 38.94 39.34 -42.15
CA SER A 619 40.21 38.58 -42.25
C SER A 619 41.40 39.41 -42.67
N LEU A 620 41.20 40.62 -43.20
CA LEU A 620 42.27 41.51 -43.61
C LEU A 620 43.12 41.95 -42.44
N PRO A 621 44.46 42.21 -42.65
CA PRO A 621 45.33 42.80 -41.66
C PRO A 621 44.77 44.11 -41.10
N GLN A 622 45.01 44.42 -39.82
CA GLN A 622 44.42 45.56 -39.12
C GLN A 622 44.64 46.90 -39.81
N ARG A 623 45.81 47.06 -40.47
CA ARG A 623 46.16 48.26 -41.23
C ARG A 623 45.19 48.60 -42.37
N TRP A 624 44.60 47.58 -42.99
CA TRP A 624 43.60 47.73 -44.06
C TRP A 624 42.19 47.76 -43.55
N ARG A 625 41.90 46.89 -42.54
CA ARG A 625 40.58 46.76 -41.93
C ARG A 625 40.02 48.04 -41.32
N ARG A 626 40.89 48.89 -40.75
CA ARG A 626 40.50 50.17 -40.14
C ARG A 626 39.80 51.13 -41.13
N HIS A 627 40.07 50.99 -42.41
CA HIS A 627 39.50 51.84 -43.46
C HIS A 627 38.15 51.32 -43.99
N LEU A 628 37.74 50.14 -43.55
CA LEU A 628 36.50 49.48 -43.99
C LEU A 628 35.44 49.45 -42.87
N LEU A 629 35.63 50.20 -41.81
CA LEU A 629 34.64 50.27 -40.73
C LEU A 629 33.54 51.29 -41.03
N PRO A 630 32.25 50.95 -40.81
CA PRO A 630 31.71 49.64 -40.30
C PRO A 630 31.69 48.58 -41.38
N LEU A 631 32.21 47.33 -41.07
CA LEU A 631 32.47 46.30 -42.07
C LEU A 631 31.24 45.88 -42.87
N ASP A 632 30.07 45.74 -42.17
CA ASP A 632 28.84 45.29 -42.84
C ASP A 632 28.27 46.35 -43.77
N GLY A 633 28.35 47.64 -43.41
CA GLY A 633 27.93 48.74 -44.29
C GLY A 633 28.79 48.81 -45.53
N THR A 634 30.14 48.75 -45.34
CA THR A 634 31.11 48.76 -46.46
C THR A 634 30.96 47.52 -47.36
N ALA A 635 30.64 46.37 -46.81
CA ALA A 635 30.38 45.16 -47.60
C ALA A 635 29.12 45.28 -48.45
N ALA A 636 28.08 45.92 -47.94
CA ALA A 636 26.85 46.19 -48.72
C ALA A 636 27.12 47.19 -49.85
N GLU A 637 27.78 48.28 -49.54
CA GLU A 637 28.17 49.29 -50.57
C GLU A 637 29.08 48.70 -51.68
N PHE A 638 30.02 47.84 -51.32
CA PHE A 638 30.85 47.11 -52.23
C PHE A 638 30.05 46.25 -53.19
N LEU A 639 29.09 45.49 -52.65
CA LEU A 639 28.21 44.62 -53.46
C LEU A 639 27.29 45.43 -54.39
N ASP A 640 26.76 46.53 -53.89
CA ASP A 640 25.96 47.45 -54.72
C ASP A 640 26.79 48.06 -55.85
N SER A 641 28.05 48.39 -55.64
CA SER A 641 28.94 48.88 -56.66
C SER A 641 29.24 47.86 -57.75
N LEU A 642 29.34 46.58 -57.38
CA LEU A 642 29.48 45.47 -58.36
C LEU A 642 28.21 45.27 -59.20
N SER A 643 27.05 45.39 -58.59
CA SER A 643 25.76 45.23 -59.29
C SER A 643 25.45 46.34 -60.23
N THR A 644 25.94 47.53 -59.92
CA THR A 644 25.73 48.74 -60.78
C THR A 644 26.82 48.94 -61.89
N GLY A 645 27.78 47.99 -61.99
CA GLY A 645 28.85 48.08 -62.99
C GLY A 645 29.89 49.20 -62.70
N LYS A 646 29.88 49.80 -61.52
CA LYS A 646 30.80 50.87 -61.11
C LYS A 646 32.11 50.41 -60.51
N ALA A 647 32.30 49.07 -60.33
CA ALA A 647 33.58 48.54 -59.88
C ALA A 647 34.51 48.35 -61.08
N SER A 648 35.19 49.37 -61.46
CA SER A 648 36.38 49.25 -62.33
C SER A 648 37.59 49.11 -61.44
N ALA A 649 38.31 47.97 -61.60
CA ALA A 649 39.68 47.62 -61.23
C ALA A 649 40.06 47.81 -59.76
#